data_ba78f6a4adf45ce7f2de1f5871cfbac3
#
_entry.id   ba78f6a4adf45ce7f2de1f5871cfbac3
#
_cell.length_a   1.000
_cell.length_b   1.000
_cell.length_c   1.000
_cell.angle_alpha   90.00
_cell.angle_beta   90.00
_cell.angle_gamma   90.00
#
_symmetry.space_group_name_H-M   'P 1'
#
loop_
_entity.id
_entity.type
_entity.pdbx_description
1 polymer ?
#
loop_
_entity_poly.entity_id
_entity_poly.type
_entity_poly.pdbx_seq_one_letter_code
_entity_poly.pdbx_strand_id
1 'polypeptide(L)'
;MNDQIIIRGAREHNLRNVSLTVPRDKLVVFTGLSGSGKSSLAFDTIYAEGQRRYVESLSSYARQFLGQMEKPDVDQIDGLSPAISIDQKTTSRNPRSTVGTVTEIHDYLRLLYARVGHPHCPKCGKEIRQQTVDQMVDAIVAYPEGTKLMVLSPVIRGKKGEHVKVFEEARKSGFARVRVDGELYRLEEVPALDKKKKHSIEIVVDRLIVRPGKEFQSRLADSIETATKRSGGLVIMDMMDKGELLFSMNYACPDCGISIEELSPRMFSFNSPYGACPACSGLGYRMVVSTDILFPDKSLSLRQGGLNAMGFGSADGDGVTAQYFQALCDKYGFTMDTPIQEIPEAGIHALLYGTGSEKLTMTYDTPSGRGTYSTTFEGVIPSLERRYEETGSEAMKAAYEEYMAEEPCPVCHGKRLKPEALAVTVGGKNLYEVSSLAITDARAFFQSLALTEKESMIAAQILKEINARMGFLEDVGLGYLTLARAAGSLSGGEAQRIRLATQIGSALMGVLYILDEPSIGLHQRDNMKLINTLKKMRDLGNTLIVVEHDEDTMYAADWIVDVGPGAGIHGGNIVAEGTVEDIKRNPNSITGQYLSGKKRIEIPDVRRQPKGFLTIRGAKEHNLKNIDVKVPLGCLCCVAGVSGSGKSSLVNEILYKHLAKVLNRAKTRPGAFGSMEGVEQLDKIICIDQSPIGRTPRSNPATYTGLFDQIRKIFAASPEAKARGYKENRFSFNVKGGRCENCCGDGMLKIEMHFLPDIFVPCDVCKGKRYNRETLEVTYKGKNISDVLDMNIEEAITFFENHESIRRKLETLYDVGLGYMKLGQASTTLSGGEAQRVKLATELSRRATGKTLYVLDEPTTGLHMADVDKLIGVLQRLTETGNSVLVIEHNLDVIKVADYLIDLGPEGGDKGGEIVCEGTPEEVAACEKSYTGQFLKKMLGK
;
A
#
# COMPACT_ATOMS: atom_id res chain seq x y z
N MET A 1 15.27 -40.00 -8.43
CA MET A 1 15.31 -38.71 -7.70
C MET A 1 14.95 -39.00 -6.26
N ASN A 2 15.59 -38.34 -5.30
CA ASN A 2 15.16 -38.51 -3.91
C ASN A 2 13.72 -37.99 -3.73
N ASP A 3 12.80 -38.85 -3.30
CA ASP A 3 11.39 -38.52 -3.07
C ASP A 3 11.17 -37.77 -1.75
N GLN A 4 12.26 -37.41 -1.07
CA GLN A 4 12.25 -36.80 0.25
C GLN A 4 13.30 -35.71 0.37
N ILE A 5 13.01 -34.72 1.23
CA ILE A 5 13.95 -33.73 1.73
C ILE A 5 14.37 -34.19 3.13
N ILE A 6 15.66 -34.49 3.33
CA ILE A 6 16.20 -35.01 4.59
C ILE A 6 17.01 -33.90 5.27
N ILE A 7 16.57 -33.46 6.43
CA ILE A 7 17.20 -32.42 7.25
C ILE A 7 17.88 -33.12 8.43
N ARG A 8 19.14 -32.77 8.73
CA ARG A 8 19.89 -33.32 9.85
C ARG A 8 20.54 -32.23 10.67
N GLY A 9 20.25 -32.20 11.94
CA GLY A 9 20.94 -31.34 12.90
C GLY A 9 20.68 -29.85 12.74
N ALA A 10 19.43 -29.41 12.50
CA ALA A 10 19.08 -27.99 12.45
C ALA A 10 19.09 -27.37 13.84
N ARG A 11 19.83 -26.24 14.01
CA ARG A 11 20.04 -25.55 15.29
C ARG A 11 19.81 -24.04 15.23
N GLU A 12 19.21 -23.55 14.15
CA GLU A 12 18.91 -22.12 14.03
C GLU A 12 17.99 -21.63 15.15
N HIS A 13 18.33 -20.50 15.74
CA HIS A 13 17.58 -19.82 16.80
C HIS A 13 17.29 -20.75 18.00
N ASN A 14 16.03 -21.18 18.16
CA ASN A 14 15.60 -22.04 19.25
C ASN A 14 15.50 -23.52 18.87
N LEU A 15 15.89 -23.93 17.66
CA LEU A 15 15.85 -25.33 17.22
C LEU A 15 16.87 -26.19 17.99
N ARG A 16 16.45 -27.37 18.44
CA ARG A 16 17.23 -28.27 19.28
C ARG A 16 17.75 -29.46 18.52
N ASN A 17 18.71 -29.23 17.60
CA ASN A 17 19.35 -30.29 16.79
C ASN A 17 18.30 -31.12 16.05
N VAL A 18 17.38 -30.46 15.38
CA VAL A 18 16.22 -31.10 14.72
C VAL A 18 16.66 -31.89 13.50
N SER A 19 16.20 -33.15 13.44
CA SER A 19 16.31 -33.99 12.24
C SER A 19 14.91 -34.38 11.79
N LEU A 20 14.62 -34.23 10.51
CA LEU A 20 13.28 -34.34 9.94
C LEU A 20 13.34 -34.83 8.50
N THR A 21 12.37 -35.64 8.10
CA THR A 21 12.18 -36.07 6.70
C THR A 21 10.87 -35.51 6.15
N VAL A 22 10.94 -34.70 5.11
CA VAL A 22 9.79 -34.07 4.47
C VAL A 22 9.55 -34.72 3.10
N PRO A 23 8.35 -35.25 2.80
CA PRO A 23 8.05 -35.80 1.50
C PRO A 23 8.04 -34.72 0.41
N ARG A 24 8.54 -35.03 -0.78
CA ARG A 24 8.51 -34.14 -1.96
C ARG A 24 7.18 -34.26 -2.70
N ASP A 25 6.88 -33.26 -3.52
CA ASP A 25 5.69 -33.17 -4.36
C ASP A 25 4.39 -33.32 -3.55
N LYS A 26 4.42 -32.76 -2.33
CA LYS A 26 3.34 -32.78 -1.33
C LYS A 26 3.07 -31.39 -0.77
N LEU A 27 1.85 -31.22 -0.28
CA LEU A 27 1.47 -30.09 0.56
C LEU A 27 1.79 -30.43 2.02
N VAL A 28 2.83 -29.79 2.56
CA VAL A 28 3.34 -30.02 3.92
C VAL A 28 3.04 -28.81 4.78
N VAL A 29 2.39 -29.01 5.91
CA VAL A 29 2.07 -27.92 6.86
C VAL A 29 2.99 -28.00 8.08
N PHE A 30 3.68 -26.91 8.38
CA PHE A 30 4.41 -26.72 9.63
C PHE A 30 3.53 -25.95 10.62
N THR A 31 3.15 -26.57 11.71
CA THR A 31 2.27 -26.02 12.74
C THR A 31 2.91 -26.08 14.14
N GLY A 32 2.26 -25.53 15.14
CA GLY A 32 2.69 -25.47 16.54
C GLY A 32 2.53 -24.08 17.14
N LEU A 33 2.80 -23.90 18.42
CA LEU A 33 2.64 -22.64 19.15
C LEU A 33 3.44 -21.49 18.54
N SER A 34 2.99 -20.23 18.76
CA SER A 34 3.77 -19.05 18.37
C SER A 34 5.13 -19.06 19.08
N GLY A 35 6.24 -18.84 18.33
CA GLY A 35 7.60 -18.93 18.88
C GLY A 35 8.13 -20.36 19.10
N SER A 36 7.46 -21.42 18.60
CA SER A 36 7.95 -22.81 18.74
C SER A 36 9.15 -23.15 17.83
N GLY A 37 9.46 -22.32 16.81
CA GLY A 37 10.59 -22.57 15.90
C GLY A 37 10.17 -22.95 14.47
N LYS A 38 8.88 -22.88 14.12
CA LYS A 38 8.35 -23.16 12.76
C LYS A 38 9.04 -22.34 11.67
N SER A 39 9.05 -21.02 11.84
CA SER A 39 9.64 -20.11 10.87
C SER A 39 11.16 -20.27 10.82
N SER A 40 11.83 -20.53 11.95
CA SER A 40 13.25 -20.86 11.98
C SER A 40 13.59 -22.11 11.17
N LEU A 41 12.73 -23.14 11.23
CA LEU A 41 12.93 -24.36 10.44
C LEU A 41 12.61 -24.12 8.96
N ALA A 42 11.48 -23.47 8.65
CA ALA A 42 11.03 -23.29 7.27
C ALA A 42 11.87 -22.24 6.49
N PHE A 43 12.07 -21.04 7.08
CA PHE A 43 12.70 -19.91 6.40
C PHE A 43 14.20 -19.82 6.70
N ASP A 44 14.59 -19.79 7.99
CA ASP A 44 15.98 -19.55 8.35
C ASP A 44 16.87 -20.78 8.14
N THR A 45 16.28 -21.99 8.01
CA THR A 45 17.02 -23.23 7.73
C THR A 45 16.78 -23.73 6.30
N ILE A 46 15.56 -24.19 5.96
CA ILE A 46 15.30 -24.88 4.66
C ILE A 46 15.41 -23.91 3.48
N TYR A 47 14.70 -22.76 3.56
CA TYR A 47 14.76 -21.77 2.50
C TYR A 47 16.14 -21.16 2.36
N ALA A 48 16.77 -20.75 3.47
CA ALA A 48 18.09 -20.14 3.47
C ALA A 48 19.15 -21.05 2.82
N GLU A 49 19.16 -22.34 3.14
CA GLU A 49 20.07 -23.31 2.52
C GLU A 49 19.74 -23.53 1.04
N GLY A 50 18.45 -23.61 0.67
CA GLY A 50 18.03 -23.75 -0.73
C GLY A 50 18.46 -22.57 -1.58
N GLN A 51 18.26 -21.36 -1.08
CA GLN A 51 18.67 -20.12 -1.74
C GLN A 51 20.20 -19.98 -1.81
N ARG A 52 20.92 -20.32 -0.74
CA ARG A 52 22.39 -20.32 -0.71
C ARG A 52 22.95 -21.22 -1.80
N ARG A 53 22.48 -22.47 -1.92
CA ARG A 53 22.92 -23.41 -2.97
C ARG A 53 22.60 -22.91 -4.37
N TYR A 54 21.42 -22.29 -4.55
CA TYR A 54 21.06 -21.69 -5.83
C TYR A 54 22.02 -20.56 -6.21
N VAL A 55 22.29 -19.62 -5.30
CA VAL A 55 23.23 -18.51 -5.51
C VAL A 55 24.64 -19.03 -5.77
N GLU A 56 25.11 -20.06 -5.07
CA GLU A 56 26.40 -20.68 -5.32
C GLU A 56 26.52 -21.34 -6.69
N SER A 57 25.44 -21.80 -7.26
CA SER A 57 25.41 -22.36 -8.62
C SER A 57 25.54 -21.31 -9.73
N LEU A 58 25.32 -20.02 -9.41
CA LEU A 58 25.42 -18.92 -10.37
C LEU A 58 26.87 -18.56 -10.70
N SER A 59 27.07 -17.80 -11.78
CA SER A 59 28.38 -17.29 -12.18
C SER A 59 29.01 -16.42 -11.08
N SER A 60 30.36 -16.36 -11.05
CA SER A 60 31.10 -15.51 -10.12
C SER A 60 30.70 -14.04 -10.19
N TYR A 61 30.35 -13.57 -11.40
CA TYR A 61 29.86 -12.21 -11.63
C TYR A 61 28.50 -11.98 -10.94
N ALA A 62 27.53 -12.88 -11.12
CA ALA A 62 26.22 -12.80 -10.47
C ALA A 62 26.32 -12.86 -8.93
N ARG A 63 27.23 -13.69 -8.40
CA ARG A 63 27.49 -13.78 -6.94
C ARG A 63 28.04 -12.49 -6.33
N GLN A 64 28.81 -11.69 -7.07
CA GLN A 64 29.28 -10.38 -6.58
C GLN A 64 28.14 -9.39 -6.32
N PHE A 65 27.04 -9.49 -7.07
CA PHE A 65 25.88 -8.62 -6.89
C PHE A 65 24.91 -9.12 -5.81
N LEU A 66 24.81 -10.43 -5.63
CA LEU A 66 23.88 -11.05 -4.68
C LEU A 66 24.45 -11.18 -3.25
N GLY A 67 25.75 -10.98 -3.07
CA GLY A 67 26.43 -11.15 -1.81
C GLY A 67 26.66 -12.62 -1.42
N GLN A 68 27.49 -12.85 -0.40
CA GLN A 68 27.63 -14.17 0.22
C GLN A 68 26.51 -14.36 1.25
N MET A 69 25.73 -15.41 1.11
CA MET A 69 24.75 -15.81 2.11
C MET A 69 25.44 -16.62 3.19
N GLU A 70 25.14 -16.31 4.44
CA GLU A 70 25.60 -17.12 5.58
C GLU A 70 24.98 -18.52 5.49
N LYS A 71 25.78 -19.53 5.84
CA LYS A 71 25.29 -20.91 5.92
C LYS A 71 24.45 -21.03 7.18
N PRO A 72 23.20 -21.51 7.10
CA PRO A 72 22.42 -21.77 8.29
C PRO A 72 23.07 -22.85 9.16
N ASP A 73 22.80 -22.78 10.48
CA ASP A 73 23.31 -23.75 11.45
C ASP A 73 22.56 -25.09 11.31
N VAL A 74 22.99 -25.87 10.33
CA VAL A 74 22.45 -27.19 9.99
C VAL A 74 23.60 -28.08 9.52
N ASP A 75 23.60 -29.35 9.95
CA ASP A 75 24.65 -30.27 9.54
C ASP A 75 24.56 -30.60 8.04
N GLN A 76 23.36 -31.01 7.58
CA GLN A 76 23.12 -31.39 6.20
C GLN A 76 21.63 -31.31 5.83
N ILE A 77 21.35 -30.88 4.60
CA ILE A 77 20.02 -31.02 3.98
C ILE A 77 20.17 -31.66 2.60
N ASP A 78 19.55 -32.82 2.38
CA ASP A 78 19.54 -33.53 1.11
C ASP A 78 18.18 -33.37 0.39
N GLY A 79 18.16 -33.46 -0.93
CA GLY A 79 16.94 -33.48 -1.75
C GLY A 79 16.29 -32.10 -1.97
N LEU A 80 16.97 -30.98 -1.65
CA LEU A 80 16.44 -29.65 -1.91
C LEU A 80 16.30 -29.36 -3.41
N SER A 81 15.15 -28.84 -3.79
CA SER A 81 14.87 -28.15 -5.07
C SER A 81 15.18 -26.65 -4.94
N PRO A 82 15.26 -25.92 -6.08
CA PRO A 82 15.26 -24.46 -6.03
C PRO A 82 14.10 -23.95 -5.17
N ALA A 83 14.40 -23.09 -4.19
CA ALA A 83 13.44 -22.66 -3.19
C ALA A 83 12.95 -21.22 -3.46
N ILE A 84 11.65 -21.00 -3.36
CA ILE A 84 10.98 -19.70 -3.48
C ILE A 84 10.22 -19.45 -2.18
N SER A 85 10.48 -18.30 -1.55
CA SER A 85 9.77 -17.83 -0.36
C SER A 85 8.67 -16.83 -0.71
N ILE A 86 7.50 -17.00 -0.10
CA ILE A 86 6.39 -16.07 -0.16
C ILE A 86 6.04 -15.64 1.26
N ASP A 87 6.76 -14.62 1.74
CA ASP A 87 6.61 -14.09 3.09
C ASP A 87 5.62 -12.90 3.15
N GLN A 88 5.25 -12.50 4.37
CA GLN A 88 4.29 -11.43 4.62
C GLN A 88 4.94 -10.02 4.65
N LYS A 89 6.27 -9.92 4.83
CA LYS A 89 6.96 -8.71 5.33
C LYS A 89 7.14 -7.56 4.34
N THR A 90 6.84 -7.68 3.04
CA THR A 90 7.19 -6.64 2.07
C THR A 90 6.02 -6.12 1.28
N THR A 91 5.33 -5.11 1.81
CA THR A 91 4.55 -4.21 0.96
C THR A 91 5.50 -3.23 0.26
N SER A 92 5.41 -3.11 -1.06
CA SER A 92 6.18 -2.11 -1.81
C SER A 92 5.78 -0.70 -1.34
N ARG A 93 6.73 0.06 -0.82
CA ARG A 93 6.53 1.48 -0.47
C ARG A 93 6.61 2.41 -1.68
N ASN A 94 6.83 1.87 -2.87
CA ASN A 94 6.92 2.69 -4.07
C ASN A 94 5.52 3.18 -4.47
N PRO A 95 5.25 4.51 -4.46
CA PRO A 95 3.93 5.06 -4.75
C PRO A 95 3.48 4.84 -6.21
N ARG A 96 4.41 4.47 -7.09
CA ARG A 96 4.12 4.14 -8.49
C ARG A 96 3.73 2.69 -8.71
N SER A 97 3.96 1.80 -7.74
CA SER A 97 3.55 0.39 -7.84
C SER A 97 2.05 0.24 -7.68
N THR A 98 1.42 -0.49 -8.59
CA THR A 98 -0.01 -0.86 -8.53
C THR A 98 -0.17 -2.37 -8.61
N VAL A 99 -1.36 -2.88 -8.28
CA VAL A 99 -1.69 -4.30 -8.47
C VAL A 99 -1.36 -4.74 -9.90
N GLY A 100 -1.77 -3.95 -10.91
CA GLY A 100 -1.50 -4.25 -12.31
C GLY A 100 -0.01 -4.32 -12.67
N THR A 101 0.85 -3.49 -12.07
CA THR A 101 2.30 -3.53 -12.34
C THR A 101 3.01 -4.67 -11.60
N VAL A 102 2.59 -4.98 -10.38
CA VAL A 102 3.19 -6.08 -9.59
C VAL A 102 2.85 -7.44 -10.19
N THR A 103 1.66 -7.57 -10.76
CA THR A 103 1.19 -8.80 -11.44
C THR A 103 1.61 -8.90 -12.89
N GLU A 104 2.32 -7.89 -13.42
CA GLU A 104 2.72 -7.75 -14.82
C GLU A 104 1.53 -7.65 -15.81
N ILE A 105 0.29 -7.69 -15.34
CA ILE A 105 -0.91 -7.54 -16.19
C ILE A 105 -0.87 -6.21 -16.95
N HIS A 106 -0.39 -5.14 -16.31
CA HIS A 106 -0.26 -3.82 -16.92
C HIS A 106 0.65 -3.83 -18.16
N ASP A 107 1.67 -4.69 -18.21
CA ASP A 107 2.57 -4.79 -19.37
C ASP A 107 1.86 -5.40 -20.58
N TYR A 108 1.04 -6.43 -20.35
CA TYR A 108 0.18 -7.00 -21.37
C TYR A 108 -0.93 -6.04 -21.82
N LEU A 109 -1.51 -5.28 -20.91
CA LEU A 109 -2.49 -4.24 -21.24
C LEU A 109 -1.88 -3.14 -22.12
N ARG A 110 -0.68 -2.65 -21.78
CA ARG A 110 0.04 -1.67 -22.61
C ARG A 110 0.29 -2.20 -24.03
N LEU A 111 0.64 -3.47 -24.13
CA LEU A 111 0.84 -4.13 -25.43
C LEU A 111 -0.47 -4.26 -26.19
N LEU A 112 -1.56 -4.65 -25.54
CA LEU A 112 -2.88 -4.75 -26.13
C LEU A 112 -3.34 -3.41 -26.73
N TYR A 113 -3.30 -2.34 -25.89
CA TYR A 113 -3.70 -0.99 -26.32
C TYR A 113 -2.83 -0.43 -27.44
N ALA A 114 -1.54 -0.76 -27.47
CA ALA A 114 -0.64 -0.35 -28.54
C ALA A 114 -0.89 -1.10 -29.87
N ARG A 115 -1.46 -2.32 -29.85
CA ARG A 115 -1.61 -3.16 -31.04
C ARG A 115 -3.02 -3.15 -31.64
N VAL A 116 -4.05 -3.12 -30.78
CA VAL A 116 -5.46 -3.16 -31.21
C VAL A 116 -6.28 -1.97 -30.67
N GLY A 117 -5.63 -0.96 -30.10
CA GLY A 117 -6.29 0.22 -29.59
C GLY A 117 -6.78 1.16 -30.69
N HIS A 118 -7.97 1.71 -30.51
CA HIS A 118 -8.60 2.71 -31.38
C HIS A 118 -8.37 4.10 -30.80
N PRO A 119 -7.50 4.94 -31.41
CA PRO A 119 -7.25 6.29 -30.91
C PRO A 119 -8.40 7.24 -31.25
N HIS A 120 -8.71 8.11 -30.32
CA HIS A 120 -9.70 9.17 -30.45
C HIS A 120 -9.05 10.53 -30.18
N CYS A 121 -9.65 11.58 -30.70
CA CYS A 121 -9.18 12.93 -30.39
C CYS A 121 -9.47 13.30 -28.93
N PRO A 122 -8.47 13.68 -28.13
CA PRO A 122 -8.69 14.03 -26.73
C PRO A 122 -9.54 15.28 -26.51
N LYS A 123 -9.78 16.10 -27.56
CA LYS A 123 -10.64 17.30 -27.50
C LYS A 123 -12.07 17.06 -27.97
N CYS A 124 -12.25 16.43 -29.13
CA CYS A 124 -13.57 16.29 -29.77
C CYS A 124 -14.13 14.85 -29.72
N GLY A 125 -13.35 13.87 -29.27
CA GLY A 125 -13.78 12.47 -29.14
C GLY A 125 -13.90 11.71 -30.47
N LYS A 126 -13.66 12.34 -31.62
CA LYS A 126 -13.73 11.63 -32.93
C LYS A 126 -12.62 10.59 -33.01
N GLU A 127 -12.95 9.42 -33.57
CA GLU A 127 -11.97 8.37 -33.89
C GLU A 127 -10.96 8.90 -34.91
N ILE A 128 -9.69 8.62 -34.67
CA ILE A 128 -8.57 9.02 -35.53
C ILE A 128 -8.00 7.76 -36.16
N ARG A 129 -7.93 7.72 -37.48
CA ARG A 129 -7.37 6.59 -38.22
C ARG A 129 -6.15 7.01 -39.02
N GLN A 130 -5.14 6.16 -39.09
CA GLN A 130 -4.10 6.25 -40.10
C GLN A 130 -4.64 5.81 -41.44
N GLN A 131 -4.30 6.54 -42.49
CA GLN A 131 -4.64 6.19 -43.85
C GLN A 131 -3.35 5.91 -44.62
N THR A 132 -3.30 4.80 -45.35
CA THR A 132 -2.20 4.54 -46.29
C THR A 132 -2.36 5.35 -47.56
N VAL A 133 -1.27 5.58 -48.28
CA VAL A 133 -1.31 6.28 -49.60
C VAL A 133 -2.31 5.61 -50.53
N ASP A 134 -2.34 4.29 -50.58
CA ASP A 134 -3.30 3.53 -51.43
C ASP A 134 -4.74 3.81 -51.02
N GLN A 135 -5.07 3.83 -49.73
CA GLN A 135 -6.42 4.17 -49.23
C GLN A 135 -6.83 5.60 -49.60
N MET A 136 -5.87 6.55 -49.56
CA MET A 136 -6.10 7.93 -49.97
C MET A 136 -6.35 7.99 -51.49
N VAL A 137 -5.57 7.25 -52.27
CA VAL A 137 -5.76 7.15 -53.75
C VAL A 137 -7.15 6.54 -54.08
N ASP A 138 -7.51 5.43 -53.43
CA ASP A 138 -8.80 4.76 -53.64
C ASP A 138 -9.98 5.69 -53.29
N ALA A 139 -9.87 6.47 -52.21
CA ALA A 139 -10.89 7.45 -51.82
C ALA A 139 -11.07 8.56 -52.87
N ILE A 140 -10.02 8.98 -53.53
CA ILE A 140 -10.07 9.98 -54.60
C ILE A 140 -10.55 9.41 -55.94
N VAL A 141 -10.12 8.19 -56.26
CA VAL A 141 -10.56 7.50 -57.50
C VAL A 141 -12.06 7.22 -57.49
N ALA A 142 -12.69 7.10 -56.36
CA ALA A 142 -14.14 6.93 -56.19
C ALA A 142 -14.96 8.16 -56.64
N TYR A 143 -14.33 9.33 -56.83
CA TYR A 143 -15.00 10.53 -57.34
C TYR A 143 -15.25 10.42 -58.87
N PRO A 144 -16.29 11.11 -59.38
CA PRO A 144 -16.61 11.11 -60.81
C PRO A 144 -15.44 11.60 -61.68
N GLU A 145 -15.28 10.92 -62.87
CA GLU A 145 -14.32 11.35 -63.88
C GLU A 145 -14.53 12.80 -64.27
N GLY A 146 -13.42 13.53 -64.43
CA GLY A 146 -13.44 14.98 -64.73
C GLY A 146 -13.40 15.88 -63.47
N THR A 147 -13.52 15.34 -62.28
CA THR A 147 -13.41 16.13 -61.03
C THR A 147 -12.00 16.76 -60.93
N LYS A 148 -11.93 18.06 -60.78
CA LYS A 148 -10.66 18.81 -60.62
C LYS A 148 -10.27 18.81 -59.14
N LEU A 149 -9.00 18.52 -58.84
CA LEU A 149 -8.47 18.51 -57.47
C LEU A 149 -7.07 19.16 -57.39
N MET A 150 -6.77 19.72 -56.25
CA MET A 150 -5.42 20.17 -55.88
C MET A 150 -4.92 19.33 -54.71
N VAL A 151 -3.67 18.85 -54.83
CA VAL A 151 -2.97 18.16 -53.74
C VAL A 151 -2.17 19.22 -52.99
N LEU A 152 -2.52 19.45 -51.74
CA LEU A 152 -1.93 20.49 -50.89
C LEU A 152 -1.16 19.87 -49.71
N SER A 153 0.03 20.38 -49.45
CA SER A 153 0.84 20.04 -48.29
C SER A 153 0.71 21.11 -47.20
N PRO A 154 0.00 20.89 -46.09
CA PRO A 154 -0.18 21.86 -45.02
C PRO A 154 1.07 21.93 -44.14
N VAL A 155 2.00 22.86 -44.42
CA VAL A 155 3.27 23.04 -43.72
C VAL A 155 3.16 23.92 -42.47
N ILE A 156 2.24 24.88 -42.47
CA ILE A 156 1.92 25.74 -41.32
C ILE A 156 0.41 25.74 -41.09
N ARG A 157 -0.01 25.50 -39.85
CA ARG A 157 -1.44 25.50 -39.45
C ARG A 157 -1.62 26.39 -38.22
N GLY A 158 -2.23 27.56 -38.41
CA GLY A 158 -2.62 28.47 -37.34
C GLY A 158 -1.48 28.95 -36.43
N LYS A 159 -0.25 29.10 -36.96
CA LYS A 159 0.92 29.61 -36.22
C LYS A 159 1.20 31.08 -36.53
N LYS A 160 1.61 31.84 -35.50
CA LYS A 160 2.06 33.21 -35.67
C LYS A 160 3.44 33.26 -36.30
N GLY A 161 3.70 34.21 -37.16
CA GLY A 161 5.03 34.42 -37.77
C GLY A 161 4.95 34.85 -39.22
N GLU A 162 6.04 35.37 -39.76
CA GLU A 162 6.19 35.76 -41.16
C GLU A 162 6.48 34.57 -42.10
N HIS A 163 6.95 33.44 -41.54
CA HIS A 163 7.21 32.14 -42.20
C HIS A 163 8.07 32.23 -43.51
N VAL A 164 8.95 33.23 -43.65
CA VAL A 164 9.76 33.45 -44.82
C VAL A 164 10.57 32.22 -45.26
N LYS A 165 11.14 31.50 -44.30
CA LYS A 165 11.92 30.27 -44.58
C LYS A 165 11.12 29.19 -45.31
N VAL A 166 9.82 29.06 -45.00
CA VAL A 166 8.93 28.05 -45.62
C VAL A 166 8.75 28.35 -47.08
N PHE A 167 8.60 29.63 -47.44
CA PHE A 167 8.47 30.05 -48.86
C PHE A 167 9.80 29.88 -49.61
N GLU A 168 10.92 30.18 -48.98
CA GLU A 168 12.24 29.98 -49.58
C GLU A 168 12.55 28.48 -49.84
N GLU A 169 12.23 27.62 -48.91
CA GLU A 169 12.38 26.17 -49.06
C GLU A 169 11.46 25.58 -50.10
N ALA A 170 10.21 26.04 -50.17
CA ALA A 170 9.26 25.65 -51.19
C ALA A 170 9.76 26.07 -52.59
N ARG A 171 10.31 27.30 -52.73
CA ARG A 171 10.86 27.81 -53.95
C ARG A 171 12.12 27.05 -54.41
N LYS A 172 13.05 26.73 -53.47
CA LYS A 172 14.23 25.91 -53.73
C LYS A 172 13.89 24.48 -54.19
N SER A 173 12.74 23.99 -53.76
CA SER A 173 12.23 22.64 -54.10
C SER A 173 11.40 22.62 -55.39
N GLY A 174 11.28 23.74 -56.12
CA GLY A 174 10.65 23.80 -57.43
C GLY A 174 9.11 23.96 -57.44
N PHE A 175 8.49 24.22 -56.27
CA PHE A 175 7.05 24.49 -56.25
C PHE A 175 6.76 25.91 -56.78
N ALA A 176 5.64 26.04 -57.47
CA ALA A 176 5.27 27.28 -58.10
C ALA A 176 4.15 28.07 -57.38
N ARG A 177 3.37 27.37 -56.54
CA ARG A 177 2.18 27.97 -55.90
C ARG A 177 2.04 27.56 -54.44
N VAL A 178 1.42 28.43 -53.66
CA VAL A 178 1.11 28.26 -52.28
C VAL A 178 -0.27 28.83 -51.97
N ARG A 179 -1.01 28.21 -51.08
CA ARG A 179 -2.25 28.74 -50.53
C ARG A 179 -1.93 29.30 -49.13
N VAL A 180 -2.29 30.54 -48.89
CA VAL A 180 -2.07 31.21 -47.59
C VAL A 180 -3.40 31.76 -47.11
N ASP A 181 -3.79 31.32 -45.92
CA ASP A 181 -5.07 31.71 -45.29
C ASP A 181 -6.30 31.49 -46.17
N GLY A 182 -6.25 30.46 -47.02
CA GLY A 182 -7.31 30.10 -47.96
C GLY A 182 -7.17 30.69 -49.38
N GLU A 183 -6.29 31.65 -49.56
CA GLU A 183 -6.09 32.30 -50.86
C GLU A 183 -4.86 31.76 -51.60
N LEU A 184 -5.00 31.55 -52.93
CA LEU A 184 -3.96 30.94 -53.76
C LEU A 184 -3.04 32.03 -54.36
N TYR A 185 -1.74 31.94 -54.12
CA TYR A 185 -0.70 32.81 -54.60
C TYR A 185 0.36 32.06 -55.43
N ARG A 186 1.01 32.75 -56.36
CA ARG A 186 2.32 32.32 -56.84
C ARG A 186 3.37 32.56 -55.76
N LEU A 187 4.34 31.68 -55.61
CA LEU A 187 5.36 31.83 -54.57
C LEU A 187 6.16 33.13 -54.66
N GLU A 188 6.16 33.74 -55.83
CA GLU A 188 6.82 35.06 -56.10
C GLU A 188 5.95 36.25 -55.69
N GLU A 189 4.64 36.05 -55.58
CA GLU A 189 3.64 37.11 -55.34
C GLU A 189 3.04 37.06 -53.92
N VAL A 190 3.57 36.21 -53.03
CA VAL A 190 3.09 36.09 -51.67
C VAL A 190 3.32 37.40 -50.92
N PRO A 191 2.27 38.01 -50.35
CA PRO A 191 2.43 39.24 -49.55
C PRO A 191 3.19 38.95 -48.25
N ALA A 192 3.85 40.01 -47.70
CA ALA A 192 4.49 39.91 -46.40
C ALA A 192 3.46 39.61 -45.30
N LEU A 193 3.63 38.52 -44.57
CA LEU A 193 2.68 38.06 -43.56
C LEU A 193 2.89 38.83 -42.22
N ASP A 194 1.78 39.09 -41.52
CA ASP A 194 1.81 39.79 -40.24
C ASP A 194 2.32 38.86 -39.13
N LYS A 195 3.45 39.19 -38.55
CA LYS A 195 4.10 38.43 -37.45
C LYS A 195 3.20 38.20 -36.24
N LYS A 196 2.18 39.02 -36.00
CA LYS A 196 1.26 38.92 -34.86
C LYS A 196 0.02 38.09 -35.14
N LYS A 197 -0.32 37.83 -36.40
CA LYS A 197 -1.49 37.03 -36.80
C LYS A 197 -1.10 35.56 -36.94
N LYS A 198 -2.11 34.69 -36.82
CA LYS A 198 -1.99 33.25 -37.08
C LYS A 198 -2.21 33.02 -38.57
N HIS A 199 -1.31 32.29 -39.21
CA HIS A 199 -1.36 31.97 -40.61
C HIS A 199 -1.44 30.47 -40.84
N SER A 200 -2.11 30.06 -41.90
CA SER A 200 -2.09 28.68 -42.43
C SER A 200 -1.48 28.75 -43.84
N ILE A 201 -0.49 27.88 -44.08
CA ILE A 201 0.27 27.84 -45.33
C ILE A 201 0.28 26.41 -45.84
N GLU A 202 -0.30 26.21 -47.04
CA GLU A 202 -0.31 24.94 -47.74
C GLU A 202 0.42 25.09 -49.11
N ILE A 203 1.40 24.23 -49.34
CA ILE A 203 2.14 24.17 -50.60
C ILE A 203 1.30 23.35 -51.59
N VAL A 204 1.07 23.93 -52.80
CA VAL A 204 0.40 23.18 -53.86
C VAL A 204 1.41 22.25 -54.52
N VAL A 205 1.22 20.96 -54.29
CA VAL A 205 2.10 19.89 -54.78
C VAL A 205 1.75 19.52 -56.23
N ASP A 206 0.46 19.28 -56.50
CA ASP A 206 -0.01 18.97 -57.86
C ASP A 206 -1.45 19.45 -58.08
N ARG A 207 -1.83 19.56 -59.36
CA ARG A 207 -3.21 19.87 -59.82
C ARG A 207 -3.63 18.82 -60.80
N LEU A 208 -4.61 18.03 -60.43
CA LEU A 208 -5.00 16.83 -61.15
C LEU A 208 -6.48 16.90 -61.56
N ILE A 209 -6.84 16.06 -62.52
CA ILE A 209 -8.23 15.81 -62.91
C ILE A 209 -8.44 14.31 -62.80
N VAL A 210 -9.46 13.87 -62.05
CA VAL A 210 -9.78 12.46 -61.86
C VAL A 210 -10.02 11.80 -63.23
N ARG A 211 -9.26 10.77 -63.52
CA ARG A 211 -9.35 9.94 -64.73
C ARG A 211 -9.23 8.47 -64.36
N PRO A 212 -9.91 7.56 -65.07
CA PRO A 212 -9.69 6.14 -64.90
C PRO A 212 -8.32 5.74 -65.45
N GLY A 213 -7.64 4.84 -64.76
CA GLY A 213 -6.38 4.22 -65.23
C GLY A 213 -5.21 4.30 -64.26
N LYS A 214 -4.27 3.37 -64.42
CA LYS A 214 -3.11 3.22 -63.52
C LYS A 214 -2.17 4.41 -63.55
N GLU A 215 -2.05 5.16 -64.66
CA GLU A 215 -1.17 6.33 -64.78
C GLU A 215 -1.63 7.46 -63.89
N PHE A 216 -2.95 7.71 -63.79
CA PHE A 216 -3.50 8.70 -62.83
C PHE A 216 -3.28 8.26 -61.39
N GLN A 217 -3.51 6.96 -61.06
CA GLN A 217 -3.30 6.45 -59.72
C GLN A 217 -1.83 6.59 -59.26
N SER A 218 -0.89 6.23 -60.10
CA SER A 218 0.55 6.38 -59.84
C SER A 218 0.93 7.84 -59.61
N ARG A 219 0.51 8.76 -60.46
CA ARG A 219 0.81 10.20 -60.30
C ARG A 219 0.18 10.79 -59.06
N LEU A 220 -1.06 10.37 -58.72
CA LEU A 220 -1.73 10.79 -57.51
C LEU A 220 -0.98 10.26 -56.27
N ALA A 221 -0.54 9.00 -56.27
CA ALA A 221 0.25 8.42 -55.16
C ALA A 221 1.56 9.21 -54.96
N ASP A 222 2.31 9.45 -56.03
CA ASP A 222 3.57 10.26 -55.99
C ASP A 222 3.33 11.65 -55.41
N SER A 223 2.21 12.28 -55.77
CA SER A 223 1.84 13.63 -55.29
C SER A 223 1.46 13.59 -53.78
N ILE A 224 0.74 12.52 -53.33
CA ILE A 224 0.40 12.29 -51.92
C ILE A 224 1.66 12.04 -51.11
N GLU A 225 2.56 11.19 -51.58
CA GLU A 225 3.84 10.93 -50.87
C GLU A 225 4.67 12.20 -50.75
N THR A 226 4.75 13.02 -51.81
CA THR A 226 5.47 14.30 -51.79
C THR A 226 4.82 15.26 -50.79
N ALA A 227 3.49 15.36 -50.76
CA ALA A 227 2.75 16.21 -49.84
C ALA A 227 2.94 15.79 -48.38
N THR A 228 2.76 14.49 -48.11
CA THR A 228 2.85 13.92 -46.73
C THR A 228 4.26 13.98 -46.19
N LYS A 229 5.29 13.75 -47.00
CA LYS A 229 6.71 13.85 -46.62
C LYS A 229 7.08 15.27 -46.14
N ARG A 230 6.49 16.32 -46.75
CA ARG A 230 6.74 17.71 -46.38
C ARG A 230 5.95 18.21 -45.18
N SER A 231 4.69 17.78 -45.08
CA SER A 231 3.78 18.20 -44.03
C SER A 231 3.94 17.40 -42.71
N GLY A 232 4.79 16.36 -42.70
CA GLY A 232 4.89 15.44 -41.59
C GLY A 232 3.69 14.49 -41.50
N GLY A 233 3.19 13.99 -42.67
CA GLY A 233 2.16 12.97 -42.78
C GLY A 233 0.74 13.48 -43.12
N LEU A 234 0.54 14.75 -43.33
CA LEU A 234 -0.77 15.34 -43.68
C LEU A 234 -0.85 15.70 -45.18
N VAL A 235 -2.03 15.52 -45.80
CA VAL A 235 -2.31 16.02 -47.14
C VAL A 235 -3.75 16.49 -47.22
N ILE A 236 -3.97 17.64 -47.85
CA ILE A 236 -5.29 18.19 -48.16
C ILE A 236 -5.58 17.97 -49.66
N MET A 237 -6.72 17.36 -49.95
CA MET A 237 -7.27 17.27 -51.30
C MET A 237 -8.38 18.27 -51.43
N ASP A 238 -8.11 19.39 -52.13
CA ASP A 238 -9.11 20.39 -52.44
C ASP A 238 -9.80 20.00 -53.72
N MET A 239 -11.04 19.58 -53.60
CA MET A 239 -11.90 19.09 -54.72
C MET A 239 -12.59 20.25 -55.45
N MET A 240 -12.06 21.44 -55.38
CA MET A 240 -12.47 22.71 -56.04
C MET A 240 -13.99 23.01 -55.96
N ASP A 241 -14.85 22.08 -56.37
CA ASP A 241 -16.31 22.25 -56.44
C ASP A 241 -17.06 21.43 -55.33
N LYS A 242 -16.36 20.58 -54.59
CA LYS A 242 -16.97 19.62 -53.65
C LYS A 242 -16.39 19.67 -52.22
N GLY A 243 -15.56 20.73 -51.96
CA GLY A 243 -14.95 20.88 -50.62
C GLY A 243 -13.59 20.21 -50.49
N GLU A 244 -13.04 20.29 -49.29
CA GLU A 244 -11.71 19.76 -48.95
C GLU A 244 -11.81 18.45 -48.19
N LEU A 245 -10.90 17.53 -48.50
CA LEU A 245 -10.68 16.29 -47.77
C LEU A 245 -9.28 16.34 -47.14
N LEU A 246 -9.21 16.23 -45.83
CA LEU A 246 -7.94 16.12 -45.13
C LEU A 246 -7.66 14.64 -44.86
N PHE A 247 -6.52 14.15 -45.34
CA PHE A 247 -6.01 12.83 -45.08
C PHE A 247 -4.77 12.89 -44.22
N SER A 248 -4.52 11.86 -43.43
CA SER A 248 -3.37 11.76 -42.55
C SER A 248 -2.76 10.37 -42.54
N MET A 249 -1.46 10.30 -42.76
CA MET A 249 -0.65 9.10 -42.53
C MET A 249 -0.35 8.89 -41.04
N ASN A 250 -0.52 9.94 -40.21
CA ASN A 250 -0.37 9.90 -38.76
C ASN A 250 -1.75 9.88 -38.09
N TYR A 251 -1.79 9.48 -36.84
CA TYR A 251 -2.99 9.61 -36.01
C TYR A 251 -3.26 11.11 -35.72
N ALA A 252 -3.85 11.83 -36.62
CA ALA A 252 -4.16 13.25 -36.46
C ALA A 252 -5.66 13.52 -36.59
N CYS A 253 -6.18 14.39 -35.72
CA CYS A 253 -7.56 14.84 -35.78
C CYS A 253 -7.68 15.94 -36.86
N PRO A 254 -8.53 15.77 -37.86
CA PRO A 254 -8.69 16.79 -38.90
C PRO A 254 -9.25 18.10 -38.37
N ASP A 255 -10.16 18.07 -37.41
CA ASP A 255 -10.85 19.25 -36.89
C ASP A 255 -10.02 20.03 -35.85
N CYS A 256 -9.36 19.30 -34.96
CA CYS A 256 -8.65 19.90 -33.83
C CYS A 256 -7.16 20.12 -34.09
N GLY A 257 -6.60 19.53 -35.16
CA GLY A 257 -5.17 19.62 -35.49
C GLY A 257 -4.24 18.92 -34.49
N ILE A 258 -4.78 18.10 -33.58
CA ILE A 258 -4.00 17.32 -32.62
C ILE A 258 -3.49 16.07 -33.33
N SER A 259 -2.19 15.83 -33.24
CA SER A 259 -1.54 14.60 -33.70
C SER A 259 -1.17 13.75 -32.49
N ILE A 260 -1.54 12.47 -32.55
CA ILE A 260 -1.09 11.44 -31.60
C ILE A 260 0.13 10.79 -32.22
N GLU A 261 1.20 10.64 -31.42
CA GLU A 261 2.38 9.87 -31.84
C GLU A 261 2.01 8.40 -32.10
N GLU A 262 2.91 7.65 -32.71
CA GLU A 262 2.71 6.23 -32.96
C GLU A 262 2.34 5.49 -31.68
N LEU A 263 1.30 4.65 -31.73
CA LEU A 263 0.84 3.86 -30.59
C LEU A 263 1.90 2.85 -30.18
N SER A 264 2.68 3.18 -29.18
CA SER A 264 3.73 2.33 -28.64
C SER A 264 3.41 1.95 -27.19
N PRO A 265 3.84 0.77 -26.67
CA PRO A 265 3.59 0.37 -25.28
C PRO A 265 4.07 1.38 -24.24
N ARG A 266 5.12 2.16 -24.51
CA ARG A 266 5.65 3.21 -23.62
C ARG A 266 4.69 4.38 -23.42
N MET A 267 3.81 4.65 -24.39
CA MET A 267 2.77 5.69 -24.33
C MET A 267 1.72 5.38 -23.26
N PHE A 268 1.51 4.12 -22.95
CA PHE A 268 0.55 3.63 -21.96
C PHE A 268 1.17 3.37 -20.58
N SER A 269 2.43 3.75 -20.38
CA SER A 269 3.13 3.59 -19.12
C SER A 269 3.14 4.89 -18.32
N PHE A 270 2.52 4.90 -17.15
CA PHE A 270 2.62 6.01 -16.21
C PHE A 270 3.98 6.12 -15.51
N ASN A 271 4.87 5.12 -15.67
CA ASN A 271 6.25 5.15 -15.20
C ASN A 271 7.22 5.69 -16.25
N SER A 272 6.73 5.99 -17.46
CA SER A 272 7.52 6.53 -18.56
C SER A 272 7.15 7.99 -18.83
N PRO A 273 8.11 8.89 -19.06
CA PRO A 273 7.82 10.30 -19.42
C PRO A 273 6.94 10.45 -20.69
N TYR A 274 6.93 9.43 -21.55
CA TYR A 274 6.11 9.43 -22.78
C TYR A 274 4.62 9.30 -22.49
N GLY A 275 4.22 8.53 -21.47
CA GLY A 275 2.82 8.26 -21.12
C GLY A 275 2.34 8.95 -19.85
N ALA A 276 3.26 9.26 -18.93
CA ALA A 276 2.93 9.85 -17.64
C ALA A 276 2.33 11.25 -17.75
N CYS A 277 1.34 11.56 -16.95
CA CYS A 277 0.84 12.92 -16.79
C CYS A 277 1.99 13.85 -16.36
N PRO A 278 2.30 14.92 -17.08
CA PRO A 278 3.44 15.78 -16.78
C PRO A 278 3.29 16.53 -15.44
N ALA A 279 2.04 16.78 -15.00
CA ALA A 279 1.76 17.54 -13.80
C ALA A 279 2.03 16.75 -12.50
N CYS A 280 1.80 15.42 -12.50
CA CYS A 280 2.04 14.55 -11.34
C CYS A 280 3.10 13.48 -11.60
N SER A 281 3.78 13.53 -12.74
CA SER A 281 4.81 12.53 -13.13
C SER A 281 4.34 11.08 -13.01
N GLY A 282 3.04 10.83 -13.28
CA GLY A 282 2.42 9.51 -13.25
C GLY A 282 1.95 9.03 -11.87
N LEU A 283 2.02 9.86 -10.83
CA LEU A 283 1.53 9.51 -9.50
C LEU A 283 -0.01 9.48 -9.41
N GLY A 284 -0.69 10.35 -10.16
CA GLY A 284 -2.14 10.50 -10.12
C GLY A 284 -2.63 11.47 -9.05
N TYR A 285 -1.81 11.80 -8.08
CA TYR A 285 -2.11 12.72 -6.99
C TYR A 285 -0.95 13.69 -6.75
N ARG A 286 -1.20 14.70 -5.95
CA ARG A 286 -0.20 15.62 -5.41
C ARG A 286 -0.32 15.67 -3.90
N MET A 287 0.80 15.79 -3.22
CA MET A 287 0.82 16.14 -1.81
C MET A 287 0.58 17.64 -1.69
N VAL A 288 -0.48 18.02 -1.02
CA VAL A 288 -0.90 19.42 -0.82
C VAL A 288 -1.07 19.67 0.66
N VAL A 289 -0.66 20.83 1.15
CA VAL A 289 -0.89 21.19 2.55
C VAL A 289 -2.40 21.33 2.79
N SER A 290 -2.94 20.55 3.72
CA SER A 290 -4.38 20.50 3.99
C SER A 290 -4.81 21.55 5.00
N THR A 291 -5.74 22.41 4.64
CA THR A 291 -6.31 23.42 5.55
C THR A 291 -7.05 22.81 6.73
N ASP A 292 -7.65 21.63 6.59
CA ASP A 292 -8.32 20.91 7.68
C ASP A 292 -7.34 20.35 8.71
N ILE A 293 -6.10 20.04 8.29
CA ILE A 293 -5.02 19.63 9.19
C ILE A 293 -4.39 20.85 9.86
N LEU A 294 -4.29 21.97 9.12
CA LEU A 294 -3.80 23.23 9.69
C LEU A 294 -4.77 23.80 10.71
N PHE A 295 -6.06 23.67 10.51
CA PHE A 295 -7.12 24.14 11.41
C PHE A 295 -7.98 22.97 11.91
N PRO A 296 -7.48 22.15 12.83
CA PRO A 296 -8.20 20.96 13.31
C PRO A 296 -9.47 21.30 14.10
N ASP A 297 -9.47 22.45 14.78
CA ASP A 297 -10.61 23.01 15.49
C ASP A 297 -10.71 24.52 15.20
N LYS A 298 -11.67 24.87 14.36
CA LYS A 298 -11.91 26.27 13.94
C LYS A 298 -12.58 27.12 15.01
N SER A 299 -13.03 26.54 16.13
CA SER A 299 -13.55 27.31 17.29
C SER A 299 -12.44 27.91 18.15
N LEU A 300 -11.20 27.43 18.00
CA LEU A 300 -10.03 27.94 18.68
C LEU A 300 -9.46 29.17 17.97
N SER A 301 -8.85 30.08 18.75
CA SER A 301 -8.11 31.20 18.21
C SER A 301 -6.64 30.87 17.95
N LEU A 302 -5.91 31.77 17.27
CA LEU A 302 -4.46 31.62 17.07
C LEU A 302 -3.71 31.46 18.39
N ARG A 303 -4.09 32.20 19.42
CA ARG A 303 -3.52 32.15 20.79
C ARG A 303 -3.81 30.83 21.49
N GLN A 304 -4.99 30.24 21.23
CA GLN A 304 -5.39 28.97 21.81
C GLN A 304 -4.82 27.75 21.02
N GLY A 305 -3.99 27.99 19.99
CA GLY A 305 -3.40 26.94 19.17
C GLY A 305 -4.32 26.45 18.05
N GLY A 306 -5.25 27.27 17.58
CA GLY A 306 -6.12 26.96 16.44
C GLY A 306 -5.38 26.72 15.13
N LEU A 307 -4.14 27.23 14.98
CA LEU A 307 -3.25 26.93 13.87
C LEU A 307 -2.24 25.83 14.27
N ASN A 308 -2.31 24.71 13.57
CA ASN A 308 -1.39 23.59 13.70
C ASN A 308 -0.42 23.56 12.52
N ALA A 309 0.73 24.26 12.65
CA ALA A 309 1.74 24.26 11.61
C ALA A 309 3.15 24.33 12.20
N MET A 310 4.06 23.49 11.69
CA MET A 310 5.45 23.48 12.15
C MET A 310 6.14 24.81 11.86
N GLY A 311 6.71 25.41 12.92
CA GLY A 311 7.36 26.71 12.83
C GLY A 311 6.42 27.91 12.99
N PHE A 312 5.11 27.66 13.18
CA PHE A 312 4.08 28.70 13.39
C PHE A 312 3.29 28.53 14.71
N GLY A 313 3.72 27.64 15.59
CA GLY A 313 2.99 27.23 16.78
C GLY A 313 3.02 28.22 17.97
N SER A 314 3.87 29.24 17.97
CA SER A 314 3.92 30.21 19.06
C SER A 314 3.26 31.54 18.66
N ALA A 315 1.95 31.62 18.91
CA ALA A 315 1.23 32.88 18.81
C ALA A 315 1.48 33.77 20.05
N ASP A 316 2.03 33.21 21.15
CA ASP A 316 2.41 33.92 22.36
C ASP A 316 3.91 34.22 22.38
N GLY A 317 4.27 35.45 22.75
CA GLY A 317 5.63 35.90 22.95
C GLY A 317 6.13 36.93 21.94
N ASP A 318 7.41 37.31 22.05
CA ASP A 318 8.08 38.35 21.25
C ASP A 318 8.73 37.77 19.96
N GLY A 319 8.38 36.55 19.60
CA GLY A 319 8.93 35.84 18.43
C GLY A 319 8.51 36.44 17.10
N VAL A 320 9.33 36.27 16.07
CA VAL A 320 9.06 36.78 14.70
C VAL A 320 7.68 36.31 14.19
N THR A 321 7.28 35.06 14.47
CA THR A 321 5.97 34.53 14.09
C THR A 321 4.81 35.25 14.74
N ALA A 322 4.90 35.56 16.04
CA ALA A 322 3.89 36.33 16.77
C ALA A 322 3.77 37.75 16.19
N GLN A 323 4.89 38.40 15.83
CA GLN A 323 4.89 39.70 15.19
C GLN A 323 4.21 39.66 13.81
N TYR A 324 4.44 38.64 12.98
CA TYR A 324 3.71 38.47 11.71
C TYR A 324 2.20 38.33 11.95
N PHE A 325 1.80 37.49 12.90
CA PHE A 325 0.38 37.31 13.22
C PHE A 325 -0.25 38.58 13.74
N GLN A 326 0.44 39.34 14.61
CA GLN A 326 -0.07 40.65 15.07
C GLN A 326 -0.23 41.63 13.92
N ALA A 327 0.74 41.71 13.01
CA ALA A 327 0.65 42.59 11.84
C ALA A 327 -0.47 42.19 10.87
N LEU A 328 -0.79 40.92 10.76
CA LEU A 328 -1.95 40.40 10.01
C LEU A 328 -3.26 40.79 10.70
N CYS A 329 -3.33 40.63 12.04
CA CYS A 329 -4.47 41.07 12.85
C CYS A 329 -4.78 42.52 12.65
N ASP A 330 -3.77 43.38 12.77
CA ASP A 330 -3.90 44.84 12.64
C ASP A 330 -4.35 45.27 11.26
N LYS A 331 -3.87 44.61 10.22
CA LYS A 331 -4.19 44.92 8.82
C LYS A 331 -5.56 44.41 8.38
N TYR A 332 -5.96 43.23 8.77
CA TYR A 332 -7.18 42.56 8.30
C TYR A 332 -8.35 42.63 9.29
N GLY A 333 -8.18 43.33 10.44
CA GLY A 333 -9.26 43.67 11.36
C GLY A 333 -9.74 42.51 12.23
N PHE A 334 -8.84 41.64 12.70
CA PHE A 334 -9.13 40.59 13.69
C PHE A 334 -8.10 40.61 14.81
N THR A 335 -8.24 39.77 15.80
CA THR A 335 -7.32 39.70 16.97
C THR A 335 -6.76 38.29 17.10
N MET A 336 -5.68 38.16 17.88
CA MET A 336 -5.10 36.85 18.20
C MET A 336 -6.06 35.93 18.98
N ASP A 337 -7.09 36.51 19.60
CA ASP A 337 -8.12 35.79 20.37
C ASP A 337 -9.40 35.51 19.54
N THR A 338 -9.48 36.00 18.30
CA THR A 338 -10.60 35.73 17.39
C THR A 338 -10.59 34.26 16.96
N PRO A 339 -11.68 33.48 17.14
CA PRO A 339 -11.81 32.13 16.61
C PRO A 339 -11.52 32.05 15.11
N ILE A 340 -10.84 31.01 14.65
CA ILE A 340 -10.47 30.85 13.22
C ILE A 340 -11.69 30.99 12.29
N GLN A 341 -12.83 30.46 12.68
CA GLN A 341 -14.08 30.54 11.90
C GLN A 341 -14.67 31.94 11.78
N GLU A 342 -14.25 32.88 12.65
CA GLU A 342 -14.74 34.25 12.70
C GLU A 342 -13.75 35.25 12.08
N ILE A 343 -12.54 34.79 11.70
CA ILE A 343 -11.56 35.63 11.02
C ILE A 343 -12.08 35.97 9.61
N PRO A 344 -12.00 37.24 9.18
CA PRO A 344 -12.39 37.63 7.83
C PRO A 344 -11.69 36.79 6.76
N GLU A 345 -12.37 36.49 5.64
CA GLU A 345 -11.84 35.66 4.55
C GLU A 345 -10.50 36.19 4.01
N ALA A 346 -10.36 37.51 3.87
CA ALA A 346 -9.10 38.13 3.44
C ALA A 346 -7.96 37.89 4.45
N GLY A 347 -8.27 37.88 5.75
CA GLY A 347 -7.31 37.55 6.81
C GLY A 347 -6.88 36.08 6.78
N ILE A 348 -7.83 35.15 6.65
CA ILE A 348 -7.54 33.70 6.47
C ILE A 348 -6.72 33.48 5.22
N HIS A 349 -7.08 34.12 4.09
CA HIS A 349 -6.34 33.98 2.85
C HIS A 349 -4.89 34.51 3.01
N ALA A 350 -4.70 35.66 3.62
CA ALA A 350 -3.37 36.23 3.89
C ALA A 350 -2.54 35.34 4.83
N LEU A 351 -3.18 34.76 5.86
CA LEU A 351 -2.53 33.83 6.79
C LEU A 351 -2.06 32.56 6.07
N LEU A 352 -2.91 31.97 5.24
CA LEU A 352 -2.61 30.72 4.54
C LEU A 352 -1.68 30.88 3.33
N TYR A 353 -1.97 31.86 2.46
CA TYR A 353 -1.28 32.00 1.16
C TYR A 353 -0.34 33.18 1.08
N GLY A 354 -0.29 34.00 2.14
CA GLY A 354 0.58 35.16 2.22
C GLY A 354 -0.03 36.44 1.69
N THR A 355 0.72 37.53 1.82
CA THR A 355 0.27 38.89 1.45
C THR A 355 0.66 39.28 0.01
N GLY A 356 1.31 38.38 -0.76
CA GLY A 356 1.78 38.67 -2.08
C GLY A 356 2.73 39.88 -2.11
N SER A 357 2.38 40.93 -2.89
CA SER A 357 3.16 42.18 -2.95
C SER A 357 2.83 43.17 -1.84
N GLU A 358 1.76 42.93 -1.07
CA GLU A 358 1.35 43.82 0.01
C GLU A 358 2.27 43.70 1.22
N LYS A 359 2.75 44.85 1.69
CA LYS A 359 3.64 44.93 2.85
C LYS A 359 2.87 44.98 4.17
N LEU A 360 3.37 44.28 5.15
CA LEU A 360 2.99 44.36 6.58
C LEU A 360 3.96 45.28 7.30
N THR A 361 3.46 46.04 8.22
CA THR A 361 4.29 46.82 9.12
C THR A 361 4.58 46.00 10.36
N MET A 362 5.83 45.61 10.52
CA MET A 362 6.32 44.85 11.67
C MET A 362 6.90 45.82 12.72
N THR A 363 6.54 45.61 13.95
CA THR A 363 7.10 46.39 15.07
C THR A 363 8.04 45.49 15.88
N TYR A 364 9.25 45.93 16.13
CA TYR A 364 10.19 45.21 16.99
C TYR A 364 10.57 46.07 18.21
N ASP A 365 10.70 45.39 19.34
CA ASP A 365 11.16 45.96 20.60
C ASP A 365 12.33 45.11 21.08
N THR A 366 13.52 45.66 21.01
CA THR A 366 14.77 44.99 21.42
C THR A 366 15.48 45.85 22.48
N PRO A 367 16.39 45.28 23.28
CA PRO A 367 17.20 46.06 24.23
C PRO A 367 17.98 47.22 23.59
N SER A 368 18.16 47.17 22.27
CA SER A 368 18.87 48.16 21.47
C SER A 368 17.95 49.24 20.85
N GLY A 369 16.63 49.16 21.03
CA GLY A 369 15.66 50.16 20.55
C GLY A 369 14.39 49.58 19.95
N ARG A 370 13.36 50.47 19.85
CA ARG A 370 12.08 50.20 19.16
C ARG A 370 12.13 50.75 17.73
N GLY A 371 11.60 49.98 16.80
CA GLY A 371 11.50 50.41 15.42
C GLY A 371 10.40 49.66 14.62
N THR A 372 10.12 50.14 13.45
CA THR A 372 9.21 49.52 12.52
C THR A 372 9.91 49.25 11.17
N TYR A 373 9.61 48.14 10.58
CA TYR A 373 10.05 47.79 9.19
C TYR A 373 8.89 47.22 8.40
N SER A 374 8.95 47.34 7.09
CA SER A 374 7.91 46.82 6.21
C SER A 374 8.42 45.58 5.49
N THR A 375 7.66 44.51 5.55
CA THR A 375 7.98 43.20 4.88
C THR A 375 6.70 42.55 4.35
N THR A 376 6.87 41.54 3.52
CA THR A 376 5.75 40.68 3.07
C THR A 376 5.72 39.41 3.89
N PHE A 377 4.55 38.82 4.03
CA PHE A 377 4.37 37.51 4.64
C PHE A 377 4.21 36.44 3.57
N GLU A 378 5.03 35.39 3.61
CA GLU A 378 5.03 34.30 2.61
C GLU A 378 3.73 33.47 2.65
N GLY A 379 3.09 33.36 3.83
CA GLY A 379 1.98 32.44 4.09
C GLY A 379 2.43 31.10 4.66
N VAL A 380 1.52 30.47 5.41
CA VAL A 380 1.79 29.19 6.06
C VAL A 380 1.95 28.07 5.03
N ILE A 381 1.07 27.97 4.04
CA ILE A 381 1.09 26.91 3.01
C ILE A 381 2.34 27.00 2.14
N PRO A 382 2.65 28.12 1.48
CA PRO A 382 3.87 28.22 0.67
C PRO A 382 5.15 27.98 1.47
N SER A 383 5.18 28.40 2.74
CA SER A 383 6.33 28.17 3.60
C SER A 383 6.53 26.67 3.93
N LEU A 384 5.47 25.93 4.19
CA LEU A 384 5.55 24.48 4.42
C LEU A 384 5.93 23.71 3.15
N GLU A 385 5.34 24.06 2.01
CA GLU A 385 5.65 23.46 0.71
C GLU A 385 7.12 23.70 0.32
N ARG A 386 7.61 24.90 0.41
CA ARG A 386 9.02 25.24 0.14
C ARG A 386 9.97 24.45 1.06
N ARG A 387 9.69 24.40 2.36
CA ARG A 387 10.52 23.65 3.33
C ARG A 387 10.50 22.16 3.05
N TYR A 388 9.38 21.60 2.60
CA TYR A 388 9.26 20.21 2.19
C TYR A 388 10.12 19.91 0.95
N GLU A 389 10.13 20.80 -0.03
CA GLU A 389 10.93 20.66 -1.25
C GLU A 389 12.44 20.83 -0.99
N GLU A 390 12.82 21.80 -0.15
CA GLU A 390 14.23 22.16 0.09
C GLU A 390 14.92 21.21 1.08
N THR A 391 14.19 20.50 1.94
CA THR A 391 14.82 19.64 2.94
C THR A 391 15.44 18.38 2.35
N GLY A 392 16.71 18.14 2.67
CA GLY A 392 17.40 16.88 2.33
C GLY A 392 17.22 15.77 3.38
N SER A 393 16.51 16.05 4.49
CA SER A 393 16.31 15.09 5.59
C SER A 393 15.02 14.32 5.43
N GLU A 394 15.07 12.99 5.27
CA GLU A 394 13.89 12.12 5.21
C GLU A 394 13.00 12.24 6.47
N ALA A 395 13.60 12.43 7.65
CA ALA A 395 12.85 12.64 8.89
C ALA A 395 12.06 13.96 8.87
N MET A 396 12.64 15.02 8.31
CA MET A 396 11.96 16.31 8.17
C MET A 396 10.90 16.27 7.08
N LYS A 397 11.12 15.57 5.97
CA LYS A 397 10.08 15.33 4.96
C LYS A 397 8.87 14.64 5.58
N ALA A 398 9.09 13.55 6.31
CA ALA A 398 8.02 12.83 6.99
C ALA A 398 7.26 13.72 7.99
N ALA A 399 7.95 14.64 8.67
CA ALA A 399 7.31 15.59 9.58
C ALA A 399 6.46 16.65 8.86
N TYR A 400 6.86 17.10 7.65
CA TYR A 400 6.05 17.98 6.83
C TYR A 400 4.87 17.25 6.18
N GLU A 401 5.04 15.99 5.80
CA GLU A 401 3.96 15.15 5.25
C GLU A 401 2.78 14.99 6.22
N GLU A 402 3.01 15.13 7.53
CA GLU A 402 1.93 15.13 8.54
C GLU A 402 0.93 16.30 8.36
N TYR A 403 1.32 17.36 7.66
CA TYR A 403 0.46 18.52 7.34
C TYR A 403 -0.14 18.45 5.94
N MET A 404 0.21 17.42 5.17
CA MET A 404 -0.21 17.27 3.78
C MET A 404 -1.26 16.17 3.62
N ALA A 405 -2.07 16.32 2.58
CA ALA A 405 -3.01 15.30 2.14
C ALA A 405 -2.79 14.98 0.66
N GLU A 406 -3.08 13.75 0.28
CA GLU A 406 -3.09 13.35 -1.12
C GLU A 406 -4.36 13.90 -1.79
N GLU A 407 -4.20 14.77 -2.78
CA GLU A 407 -5.30 15.27 -3.60
C GLU A 407 -5.16 14.78 -5.04
N PRO A 408 -6.26 14.41 -5.72
CA PRO A 408 -6.20 14.02 -7.13
C PRO A 408 -5.54 15.11 -7.98
N CYS A 409 -4.64 14.70 -8.85
CA CYS A 409 -3.96 15.64 -9.75
C CYS A 409 -4.97 16.45 -10.57
N PRO A 410 -4.91 17.79 -10.59
CA PRO A 410 -5.89 18.64 -11.27
C PRO A 410 -5.90 18.48 -12.80
N VAL A 411 -4.84 17.89 -13.38
CA VAL A 411 -4.71 17.68 -14.83
C VAL A 411 -5.24 16.32 -15.28
N CYS A 412 -4.85 15.25 -14.59
CA CYS A 412 -5.27 13.89 -14.95
C CYS A 412 -6.40 13.34 -14.08
N HIS A 413 -6.81 14.04 -13.04
CA HIS A 413 -7.90 13.62 -12.12
C HIS A 413 -7.73 12.18 -11.61
N GLY A 414 -6.52 11.84 -11.20
CA GLY A 414 -6.18 10.50 -10.69
C GLY A 414 -5.79 9.47 -11.75
N LYS A 415 -5.98 9.76 -13.04
CA LYS A 415 -5.82 8.77 -14.15
C LYS A 415 -4.35 8.48 -14.52
N ARG A 416 -3.37 9.19 -13.98
CA ARG A 416 -1.91 8.99 -14.09
C ARG A 416 -1.31 9.20 -15.49
N LEU A 417 -2.08 9.08 -16.57
CA LEU A 417 -1.65 9.12 -17.96
C LEU A 417 -1.95 10.47 -18.64
N LYS A 418 -1.28 10.73 -19.74
CA LYS A 418 -1.55 11.87 -20.64
C LYS A 418 -2.93 11.71 -21.29
N PRO A 419 -3.59 12.85 -21.68
CA PRO A 419 -4.87 12.82 -22.37
C PRO A 419 -4.85 12.01 -23.68
N GLU A 420 -3.74 12.02 -24.42
CA GLU A 420 -3.58 11.28 -25.67
C GLU A 420 -3.60 9.77 -25.45
N ALA A 421 -2.98 9.28 -24.37
CA ALA A 421 -3.00 7.88 -24.00
C ALA A 421 -4.38 7.44 -23.50
N LEU A 422 -5.07 8.31 -22.77
CA LEU A 422 -6.44 8.07 -22.28
C LEU A 422 -7.49 8.14 -23.40
N ALA A 423 -7.16 8.76 -24.53
CA ALA A 423 -8.03 8.82 -25.70
C ALA A 423 -7.99 7.56 -26.58
N VAL A 424 -7.16 6.57 -26.24
CA VAL A 424 -7.12 5.28 -26.93
C VAL A 424 -8.00 4.28 -26.20
N THR A 425 -8.91 3.60 -26.93
CA THR A 425 -9.86 2.63 -26.37
C THR A 425 -9.71 1.25 -26.98
N VAL A 426 -10.04 0.22 -26.18
CA VAL A 426 -10.24 -1.16 -26.64
C VAL A 426 -11.61 -1.57 -26.11
N GLY A 427 -12.51 -2.03 -27.01
CA GLY A 427 -13.88 -2.33 -26.63
C GLY A 427 -14.63 -1.15 -26.00
N GLY A 428 -14.30 0.08 -26.41
CA GLY A 428 -14.93 1.33 -25.94
C GLY A 428 -14.41 1.82 -24.56
N LYS A 429 -13.45 1.14 -23.92
CA LYS A 429 -12.86 1.56 -22.64
C LYS A 429 -11.38 1.91 -22.81
N ASN A 430 -10.94 3.00 -22.14
CA ASN A 430 -9.52 3.33 -22.06
C ASN A 430 -8.79 2.50 -20.99
N LEU A 431 -7.47 2.57 -20.99
CA LEU A 431 -6.63 1.77 -20.09
C LEU A 431 -6.92 2.02 -18.60
N TYR A 432 -7.20 3.27 -18.21
CA TYR A 432 -7.53 3.60 -16.83
C TYR A 432 -8.89 3.04 -16.41
N GLU A 433 -9.89 3.18 -17.27
CA GLU A 433 -11.24 2.66 -17.02
C GLU A 433 -11.22 1.15 -16.79
N VAL A 434 -10.51 0.41 -17.64
CA VAL A 434 -10.34 -1.05 -17.45
C VAL A 434 -9.56 -1.37 -16.19
N SER A 435 -8.47 -0.63 -15.92
CA SER A 435 -7.65 -0.85 -14.70
C SER A 435 -8.40 -0.50 -13.41
N SER A 436 -9.44 0.30 -13.48
CA SER A 436 -10.29 0.70 -12.36
C SER A 436 -11.46 -0.27 -12.10
N LEU A 437 -11.72 -1.20 -13.00
CA LEU A 437 -12.69 -2.28 -12.77
C LEU A 437 -12.15 -3.27 -11.73
N ALA A 438 -13.05 -3.92 -10.99
CA ALA A 438 -12.70 -5.09 -10.22
C ALA A 438 -12.13 -6.17 -11.15
N ILE A 439 -11.16 -6.96 -10.67
CA ILE A 439 -10.48 -7.99 -11.48
C ILE A 439 -11.48 -8.95 -12.12
N THR A 440 -12.53 -9.35 -11.39
CA THR A 440 -13.63 -10.18 -11.91
C THR A 440 -14.36 -9.51 -13.07
N ASP A 441 -14.68 -8.24 -12.95
CA ASP A 441 -15.42 -7.49 -13.97
C ASP A 441 -14.50 -7.16 -15.18
N ALA A 442 -13.21 -6.87 -14.92
CA ALA A 442 -12.23 -6.68 -15.97
C ALA A 442 -11.99 -7.97 -16.79
N ARG A 443 -11.93 -9.13 -16.12
CA ARG A 443 -11.81 -10.42 -16.78
C ARG A 443 -13.03 -10.73 -17.65
N ALA A 444 -14.24 -10.52 -17.11
CA ALA A 444 -15.48 -10.67 -17.87
C ALA A 444 -15.52 -9.75 -19.10
N PHE A 445 -15.07 -8.51 -18.97
CA PHE A 445 -14.93 -7.57 -20.08
C PHE A 445 -14.01 -8.11 -21.17
N PHE A 446 -12.81 -8.62 -20.84
CA PHE A 446 -11.89 -9.18 -21.85
C PHE A 446 -12.37 -10.48 -22.47
N GLN A 447 -13.12 -11.29 -21.75
CA GLN A 447 -13.74 -12.51 -22.29
C GLN A 447 -14.87 -12.21 -23.28
N SER A 448 -15.60 -11.10 -23.08
CA SER A 448 -16.72 -10.67 -23.95
C SER A 448 -16.31 -9.68 -25.04
N LEU A 449 -15.00 -9.42 -25.20
CA LEU A 449 -14.49 -8.39 -26.10
C LEU A 449 -14.75 -8.76 -27.57
N ALA A 450 -15.55 -7.95 -28.26
CA ALA A 450 -15.81 -8.10 -29.68
C ALA A 450 -14.67 -7.42 -30.47
N LEU A 451 -13.87 -8.23 -31.17
CA LEU A 451 -12.76 -7.79 -32.01
C LEU A 451 -13.00 -8.24 -33.45
N THR A 452 -12.46 -7.51 -34.40
CA THR A 452 -12.39 -7.96 -35.79
C THR A 452 -11.50 -9.19 -35.91
N GLU A 453 -11.61 -9.96 -36.98
CA GLU A 453 -10.80 -11.17 -37.22
C GLU A 453 -9.30 -10.86 -37.14
N LYS A 454 -8.85 -9.76 -37.76
CA LYS A 454 -7.45 -9.30 -37.68
C LYS A 454 -7.00 -8.94 -36.26
N GLU A 455 -7.82 -8.20 -35.53
CA GLU A 455 -7.52 -7.82 -34.14
C GLU A 455 -7.51 -9.04 -33.22
N SER A 456 -8.43 -10.00 -33.44
CA SER A 456 -8.47 -11.26 -32.70
C SER A 456 -7.19 -12.06 -32.88
N MET A 457 -6.65 -12.15 -34.09
CA MET A 457 -5.37 -12.83 -34.35
C MET A 457 -4.21 -12.13 -33.61
N ILE A 458 -4.15 -10.80 -33.61
CA ILE A 458 -3.09 -10.02 -32.95
C ILE A 458 -3.21 -10.15 -31.43
N ALA A 459 -4.43 -10.06 -30.91
CA ALA A 459 -4.69 -10.03 -29.47
C ALA A 459 -4.71 -11.40 -28.79
N ALA A 460 -4.86 -12.50 -29.53
CA ALA A 460 -5.11 -13.84 -28.99
C ALA A 460 -4.16 -14.24 -27.87
N GLN A 461 -2.84 -14.13 -28.09
CA GLN A 461 -1.84 -14.52 -27.10
C GLN A 461 -1.83 -13.54 -25.91
N ILE A 462 -2.02 -12.23 -26.16
CA ILE A 462 -2.04 -11.20 -25.12
C ILE A 462 -3.26 -11.40 -24.20
N LEU A 463 -4.44 -11.63 -24.78
CA LEU A 463 -5.68 -11.87 -24.04
C LEU A 463 -5.63 -13.18 -23.25
N LYS A 464 -4.97 -14.21 -23.78
CA LYS A 464 -4.73 -15.46 -23.05
C LYS A 464 -3.96 -15.20 -21.75
N GLU A 465 -2.86 -14.45 -21.83
CA GLU A 465 -2.03 -14.11 -20.64
C GLU A 465 -2.78 -13.22 -19.65
N ILE A 466 -3.50 -12.20 -20.13
CA ILE A 466 -4.32 -11.32 -19.28
C ILE A 466 -5.37 -12.13 -18.51
N ASN A 467 -6.13 -12.97 -19.21
CA ASN A 467 -7.20 -13.79 -18.62
C ASN A 467 -6.65 -14.83 -17.64
N ALA A 468 -5.50 -15.46 -17.95
CA ALA A 468 -4.84 -16.42 -17.05
C ALA A 468 -4.40 -15.75 -15.74
N ARG A 469 -3.69 -14.62 -15.82
CA ARG A 469 -3.20 -13.89 -14.65
C ARG A 469 -4.33 -13.31 -13.79
N MET A 470 -5.39 -12.78 -14.43
CA MET A 470 -6.59 -12.34 -13.70
C MET A 470 -7.30 -13.53 -13.02
N GLY A 471 -7.37 -14.68 -13.69
CA GLY A 471 -7.92 -15.91 -13.12
C GLY A 471 -7.16 -16.36 -11.88
N PHE A 472 -5.82 -16.29 -11.86
CA PHE A 472 -5.04 -16.62 -10.68
C PHE A 472 -5.32 -15.67 -9.50
N LEU A 473 -5.53 -14.39 -9.78
CA LEU A 473 -5.92 -13.42 -8.72
C LEU A 473 -7.32 -13.73 -8.15
N GLU A 474 -8.27 -14.16 -8.98
CA GLU A 474 -9.59 -14.63 -8.52
C GLU A 474 -9.47 -15.92 -7.71
N ASP A 475 -8.64 -16.87 -8.14
CA ASP A 475 -8.42 -18.16 -7.47
C ASP A 475 -7.83 -17.99 -6.05
N VAL A 476 -7.06 -16.90 -5.81
CA VAL A 476 -6.56 -16.57 -4.46
C VAL A 476 -7.48 -15.61 -3.69
N GLY A 477 -8.72 -15.39 -4.16
CA GLY A 477 -9.71 -14.56 -3.46
C GLY A 477 -9.52 -13.04 -3.59
N LEU A 478 -8.79 -12.57 -4.61
CA LEU A 478 -8.50 -11.14 -4.83
C LEU A 478 -9.32 -10.51 -5.97
N GLY A 479 -10.39 -11.16 -6.42
CA GLY A 479 -11.23 -10.70 -7.52
C GLY A 479 -11.86 -9.32 -7.31
N TYR A 480 -12.02 -8.88 -6.08
CA TYR A 480 -12.58 -7.56 -5.72
C TYR A 480 -11.58 -6.40 -5.88
N LEU A 481 -10.28 -6.67 -5.97
CA LEU A 481 -9.26 -5.64 -6.17
C LEU A 481 -9.35 -5.03 -7.57
N THR A 482 -8.86 -3.80 -7.71
CA THR A 482 -8.67 -3.15 -9.01
C THR A 482 -7.19 -3.15 -9.40
N LEU A 483 -6.89 -3.23 -10.70
CA LEU A 483 -5.50 -3.17 -11.18
C LEU A 483 -4.85 -1.80 -10.92
N ALA A 484 -5.65 -0.74 -10.83
CA ALA A 484 -5.18 0.62 -10.55
C ALA A 484 -4.82 0.84 -9.07
N ARG A 485 -5.23 -0.06 -8.15
CA ARG A 485 -5.00 0.09 -6.71
C ARG A 485 -3.50 0.14 -6.41
N ALA A 486 -3.09 1.12 -5.62
CA ALA A 486 -1.70 1.30 -5.22
C ALA A 486 -1.22 0.12 -4.34
N ALA A 487 -0.04 -0.42 -4.64
CA ALA A 487 0.52 -1.56 -3.90
C ALA A 487 0.77 -1.24 -2.41
N GLY A 488 1.07 0.03 -2.09
CA GLY A 488 1.26 0.48 -0.70
C GLY A 488 -0.02 0.52 0.14
N SER A 489 -1.21 0.47 -0.49
CA SER A 489 -2.51 0.43 0.21
C SER A 489 -3.02 -0.99 0.51
N LEU A 490 -2.28 -2.00 0.09
CA LEU A 490 -2.63 -3.41 0.30
C LEU A 490 -2.33 -3.85 1.72
N SER A 491 -3.19 -4.68 2.28
CA SER A 491 -2.88 -5.42 3.51
C SER A 491 -1.74 -6.41 3.27
N GLY A 492 -1.07 -6.86 4.34
CA GLY A 492 -0.01 -7.86 4.25
C GLY A 492 -0.46 -9.14 3.54
N GLY A 493 -1.64 -9.65 3.88
CA GLY A 493 -2.23 -10.82 3.26
C GLY A 493 -2.61 -10.61 1.79
N GLU A 494 -3.15 -9.44 1.39
CA GLU A 494 -3.42 -9.11 -0.01
C GLU A 494 -2.13 -9.11 -0.84
N ALA A 495 -1.07 -8.46 -0.34
CA ALA A 495 0.23 -8.40 -1.03
C ALA A 495 0.86 -9.78 -1.19
N GLN A 496 0.78 -10.63 -0.17
CA GLN A 496 1.27 -12.01 -0.20
C GLN A 496 0.53 -12.85 -1.24
N ARG A 497 -0.81 -12.77 -1.28
CA ARG A 497 -1.64 -13.50 -2.26
C ARG A 497 -1.40 -13.02 -3.70
N ILE A 498 -1.12 -11.72 -3.91
CA ILE A 498 -0.71 -11.22 -5.23
C ILE A 498 0.59 -11.88 -5.68
N ARG A 499 1.59 -12.03 -4.78
CA ARG A 499 2.84 -12.73 -5.10
C ARG A 499 2.58 -14.21 -5.39
N LEU A 500 1.74 -14.85 -4.58
CA LEU A 500 1.34 -16.25 -4.81
C LEU A 500 0.72 -16.40 -6.21
N ALA A 501 -0.25 -15.56 -6.57
CA ALA A 501 -0.89 -15.58 -7.89
C ALA A 501 0.12 -15.36 -9.03
N THR A 502 1.11 -14.47 -8.85
CA THR A 502 2.18 -14.22 -9.82
C THR A 502 3.08 -15.46 -9.99
N GLN A 503 3.41 -16.15 -8.90
CA GLN A 503 4.23 -17.37 -8.96
C GLN A 503 3.49 -18.53 -9.62
N ILE A 504 2.18 -18.69 -9.39
CA ILE A 504 1.34 -19.67 -10.09
C ILE A 504 1.37 -19.41 -11.60
N GLY A 505 1.28 -18.14 -11.99
CA GLY A 505 1.34 -17.72 -13.38
C GLY A 505 2.65 -18.04 -14.09
N SER A 506 3.75 -18.23 -13.34
CA SER A 506 5.04 -18.66 -13.91
C SER A 506 5.06 -20.13 -14.34
N ALA A 507 4.09 -20.94 -13.88
CA ALA A 507 3.97 -22.38 -14.15
C ALA A 507 5.27 -23.18 -13.92
N LEU A 508 6.08 -22.78 -12.94
CA LEU A 508 7.31 -23.47 -12.57
C LEU A 508 6.99 -24.86 -12.00
N MET A 509 7.79 -25.83 -12.33
CA MET A 509 7.65 -27.25 -11.91
C MET A 509 8.92 -27.68 -11.16
N GLY A 510 8.76 -28.59 -10.21
CA GLY A 510 9.88 -29.14 -9.42
C GLY A 510 10.52 -28.14 -8.47
N VAL A 511 9.81 -27.08 -8.07
CA VAL A 511 10.24 -26.02 -7.16
C VAL A 511 9.75 -26.32 -5.73
N LEU A 512 10.54 -25.89 -4.74
CA LEU A 512 10.12 -25.86 -3.34
C LEU A 512 9.57 -24.48 -3.00
N TYR A 513 8.26 -24.39 -2.77
CA TYR A 513 7.61 -23.16 -2.30
C TYR A 513 7.50 -23.18 -0.77
N ILE A 514 7.89 -22.09 -0.13
CA ILE A 514 7.75 -21.90 1.31
C ILE A 514 6.89 -20.68 1.56
N LEU A 515 5.73 -20.88 2.21
CA LEU A 515 4.71 -19.87 2.45
C LEU A 515 4.54 -19.62 3.95
N ASP A 516 4.42 -18.32 4.32
CA ASP A 516 4.19 -17.90 5.71
C ASP A 516 2.73 -17.48 5.87
N GLU A 517 1.93 -18.32 6.53
CA GLU A 517 0.53 -18.04 6.89
C GLU A 517 -0.32 -17.43 5.75
N PRO A 518 -0.43 -18.07 4.59
CA PRO A 518 -1.12 -17.49 3.43
C PRO A 518 -2.63 -17.30 3.62
N SER A 519 -3.25 -17.92 4.64
CA SER A 519 -4.67 -17.79 4.99
C SER A 519 -5.01 -16.49 5.75
N ILE A 520 -4.00 -15.69 6.13
CA ILE A 520 -4.20 -14.47 6.92
C ILE A 520 -5.20 -13.50 6.29
N GLY A 521 -6.14 -13.01 7.11
CA GLY A 521 -7.15 -12.03 6.70
C GLY A 521 -8.15 -12.55 5.68
N LEU A 522 -8.24 -13.88 5.52
CA LEU A 522 -9.24 -14.53 4.68
C LEU A 522 -10.49 -14.91 5.45
N HIS A 523 -11.63 -14.62 4.85
CA HIS A 523 -12.87 -15.27 5.23
C HIS A 523 -12.83 -16.75 4.84
N GLN A 524 -13.49 -17.66 5.61
CA GLN A 524 -13.47 -19.10 5.37
C GLN A 524 -13.86 -19.48 3.93
N ARG A 525 -14.82 -18.77 3.33
CA ARG A 525 -15.19 -18.95 1.92
C ARG A 525 -14.00 -18.79 0.96
N ASP A 526 -13.16 -17.77 1.21
CA ASP A 526 -12.04 -17.45 0.32
C ASP A 526 -10.82 -18.35 0.63
N ASN A 527 -10.71 -18.85 1.88
CA ASN A 527 -9.68 -19.80 2.29
C ASN A 527 -9.77 -21.11 1.49
N MET A 528 -10.97 -21.61 1.21
CA MET A 528 -11.16 -22.80 0.37
C MET A 528 -10.62 -22.62 -1.05
N LYS A 529 -10.70 -21.40 -1.63
CA LYS A 529 -10.13 -21.08 -2.95
C LYS A 529 -8.59 -21.15 -2.88
N LEU A 530 -8.01 -20.57 -1.82
CA LEU A 530 -6.56 -20.62 -1.58
C LEU A 530 -6.08 -22.09 -1.46
N ILE A 531 -6.73 -22.90 -0.65
CA ILE A 531 -6.39 -24.33 -0.47
C ILE A 531 -6.42 -25.07 -1.82
N ASN A 532 -7.45 -24.85 -2.62
CA ASN A 532 -7.55 -25.46 -3.96
C ASN A 532 -6.40 -24.99 -4.86
N THR A 533 -5.98 -23.77 -4.74
CA THR A 533 -4.85 -23.21 -5.48
C THR A 533 -3.52 -23.85 -5.07
N LEU A 534 -3.29 -24.02 -3.76
CA LEU A 534 -2.11 -24.74 -3.24
C LEU A 534 -2.07 -26.20 -3.71
N LYS A 535 -3.22 -26.88 -3.74
CA LYS A 535 -3.33 -28.23 -4.32
C LYS A 535 -2.99 -28.28 -5.82
N LYS A 536 -3.48 -27.31 -6.61
CA LYS A 536 -3.10 -27.19 -8.02
C LYS A 536 -1.58 -27.03 -8.21
N MET A 537 -0.93 -26.20 -7.39
CA MET A 537 0.53 -26.02 -7.43
C MET A 537 1.26 -27.31 -7.08
N ARG A 538 0.82 -28.06 -6.06
CA ARG A 538 1.34 -29.37 -5.71
C ARG A 538 1.21 -30.34 -6.89
N ASP A 539 0.03 -30.39 -7.49
CA ASP A 539 -0.29 -31.34 -8.60
C ASP A 539 0.53 -31.08 -9.86
N LEU A 540 1.13 -29.87 -10.00
CA LEU A 540 2.14 -29.55 -11.02
C LEU A 540 3.53 -30.15 -10.71
N GLY A 541 3.70 -30.93 -9.63
CA GLY A 541 4.97 -31.52 -9.23
C GLY A 541 5.86 -30.58 -8.40
N ASN A 542 5.27 -29.70 -7.62
CA ASN A 542 5.98 -28.83 -6.67
C ASN A 542 5.84 -29.33 -5.24
N THR A 543 6.85 -29.08 -4.43
CA THR A 543 6.79 -29.28 -2.99
C THR A 543 6.38 -27.97 -2.34
N LEU A 544 5.35 -27.99 -1.49
CA LEU A 544 4.89 -26.82 -0.76
C LEU A 544 5.08 -27.04 0.74
N ILE A 545 5.84 -26.15 1.38
CA ILE A 545 5.92 -26.07 2.84
C ILE A 545 5.15 -24.82 3.26
N VAL A 546 4.11 -24.99 4.06
CA VAL A 546 3.25 -23.90 4.50
C VAL A 546 3.30 -23.81 6.02
N VAL A 547 3.76 -22.70 6.57
CA VAL A 547 3.64 -22.41 8.00
C VAL A 547 2.21 -21.96 8.22
N GLU A 548 1.41 -22.73 8.96
CA GLU A 548 -0.03 -22.45 9.10
C GLU A 548 -0.61 -22.87 10.44
N HIS A 549 -1.72 -22.19 10.79
CA HIS A 549 -2.50 -22.43 12.00
C HIS A 549 -3.98 -22.72 11.72
N ASP A 550 -4.40 -22.58 10.45
CA ASP A 550 -5.77 -22.80 10.01
C ASP A 550 -6.12 -24.28 9.93
N GLU A 551 -7.25 -24.66 10.53
CA GLU A 551 -7.71 -26.07 10.56
C GLU A 551 -7.97 -26.62 9.16
N ASP A 552 -8.66 -25.85 8.29
CA ASP A 552 -9.03 -26.32 6.95
C ASP A 552 -7.78 -26.61 6.11
N THR A 553 -6.73 -25.79 6.25
CA THR A 553 -5.45 -25.99 5.59
C THR A 553 -4.73 -27.24 6.14
N MET A 554 -4.76 -27.47 7.46
CA MET A 554 -4.21 -28.69 8.06
C MET A 554 -4.94 -29.95 7.58
N TYR A 555 -6.28 -29.93 7.52
CA TYR A 555 -7.05 -31.05 6.97
C TYR A 555 -6.80 -31.32 5.49
N ALA A 556 -6.40 -30.30 4.75
CA ALA A 556 -6.09 -30.40 3.33
C ALA A 556 -4.66 -30.83 3.04
N ALA A 557 -3.78 -30.83 4.05
CA ALA A 557 -2.37 -31.18 3.92
C ALA A 557 -2.17 -32.69 3.69
N ASP A 558 -1.15 -33.03 2.90
CA ASP A 558 -0.70 -34.41 2.73
C ASP A 558 0.17 -34.87 3.93
N TRP A 559 0.89 -33.89 4.54
CA TRP A 559 1.79 -34.14 5.67
C TRP A 559 1.83 -32.95 6.61
N ILE A 560 1.89 -33.20 7.90
CA ILE A 560 1.96 -32.15 8.93
C ILE A 560 3.19 -32.41 9.79
N VAL A 561 3.88 -31.34 10.15
CA VAL A 561 4.98 -31.30 11.12
C VAL A 561 4.59 -30.36 12.26
N ASP A 562 4.41 -30.92 13.45
CA ASP A 562 4.08 -30.17 14.67
C ASP A 562 5.34 -29.83 15.44
N VAL A 563 5.66 -28.52 15.53
CA VAL A 563 6.88 -28.01 16.16
C VAL A 563 6.54 -27.48 17.55
N GLY A 564 7.22 -28.01 18.59
CA GLY A 564 6.91 -27.65 19.95
C GLY A 564 7.90 -28.24 20.98
N PRO A 565 7.39 -28.67 22.15
CA PRO A 565 6.00 -28.64 22.66
C PRO A 565 5.56 -27.26 23.16
N GLY A 566 6.50 -26.35 23.44
CA GLY A 566 6.28 -25.00 23.92
C GLY A 566 6.81 -23.93 22.97
N ALA A 567 6.98 -22.73 23.52
CA ALA A 567 7.55 -21.58 22.81
C ALA A 567 8.96 -21.24 23.33
N GLY A 568 9.78 -20.55 22.51
CA GLY A 568 11.12 -20.12 22.91
C GLY A 568 12.00 -21.26 23.38
N ILE A 569 12.54 -21.16 24.60
CA ILE A 569 13.39 -22.20 25.20
C ILE A 569 12.70 -23.54 25.44
N HIS A 570 11.39 -23.59 25.46
CA HIS A 570 10.59 -24.81 25.62
C HIS A 570 10.15 -25.42 24.28
N GLY A 571 10.48 -24.73 23.16
CA GLY A 571 10.21 -25.18 21.81
C GLY A 571 11.39 -25.85 21.12
N GLY A 572 11.37 -25.82 19.80
CA GLY A 572 12.50 -26.23 18.95
C GLY A 572 12.67 -27.73 18.75
N ASN A 573 11.64 -28.54 19.05
CA ASN A 573 11.63 -29.99 18.79
C ASN A 573 10.48 -30.34 17.84
N ILE A 574 10.59 -31.46 17.15
CA ILE A 574 9.46 -32.06 16.44
C ILE A 574 8.66 -32.88 17.43
N VAL A 575 7.40 -32.51 17.66
CA VAL A 575 6.50 -33.19 18.59
C VAL A 575 5.79 -34.36 17.90
N ALA A 576 5.38 -34.14 16.67
CA ALA A 576 4.69 -35.12 15.85
C ALA A 576 4.91 -34.81 14.36
N GLU A 577 4.94 -35.84 13.55
CA GLU A 577 4.94 -35.73 12.07
C GLU A 577 4.08 -36.81 11.45
N GLY A 578 3.48 -36.55 10.32
CA GLY A 578 2.64 -37.51 9.60
C GLY A 578 1.37 -36.89 9.02
N THR A 579 0.37 -37.75 8.83
CA THR A 579 -0.97 -37.33 8.40
C THR A 579 -1.73 -36.67 9.54
N VAL A 580 -2.84 -35.99 9.22
CA VAL A 580 -3.73 -35.37 10.23
C VAL A 580 -4.11 -36.39 11.33
N GLU A 581 -4.38 -37.63 10.95
CA GLU A 581 -4.76 -38.68 11.90
C GLU A 581 -3.60 -39.10 12.83
N ASP A 582 -2.36 -39.02 12.33
CA ASP A 582 -1.18 -39.31 13.18
C ASP A 582 -0.98 -38.18 14.20
N ILE A 583 -1.17 -36.93 13.80
CA ILE A 583 -1.14 -35.78 14.71
C ILE A 583 -2.22 -35.86 15.79
N LYS A 584 -3.47 -36.20 15.42
CA LYS A 584 -4.58 -36.38 16.38
C LYS A 584 -4.35 -37.46 17.42
N ARG A 585 -3.65 -38.54 17.04
CA ARG A 585 -3.34 -39.67 17.95
C ARG A 585 -2.24 -39.35 18.92
N ASN A 586 -1.37 -38.39 18.63
CA ASN A 586 -0.25 -38.06 19.52
C ASN A 586 -0.74 -37.24 20.73
N PRO A 587 -0.64 -37.80 21.96
CA PRO A 587 -1.13 -37.10 23.16
C PRO A 587 -0.29 -35.88 23.55
N ASN A 588 0.95 -35.79 23.05
CA ASN A 588 1.86 -34.66 23.34
C ASN A 588 1.67 -33.48 22.38
N SER A 589 0.96 -33.70 21.28
CA SER A 589 0.65 -32.65 20.31
C SER A 589 -0.52 -31.78 20.79
N ILE A 590 -0.24 -30.52 21.09
CA ILE A 590 -1.28 -29.54 21.43
C ILE A 590 -2.20 -29.35 20.23
N THR A 591 -1.63 -29.21 19.03
CA THR A 591 -2.36 -29.16 17.78
C THR A 591 -3.30 -30.34 17.61
N GLY A 592 -2.80 -31.56 17.87
CA GLY A 592 -3.62 -32.77 17.80
C GLY A 592 -4.75 -32.82 18.83
N GLN A 593 -4.58 -32.22 20.02
CA GLN A 593 -5.63 -32.13 21.03
C GLN A 593 -6.79 -31.22 20.56
N TYR A 594 -6.49 -30.08 19.83
CA TYR A 594 -7.51 -29.21 19.25
C TYR A 594 -8.17 -29.87 18.03
N LEU A 595 -7.40 -30.42 17.09
CA LEU A 595 -7.93 -31.11 15.90
C LEU A 595 -8.81 -32.35 16.24
N SER A 596 -8.53 -33.01 17.36
CA SER A 596 -9.34 -34.15 17.82
C SER A 596 -10.56 -33.73 18.65
N GLY A 597 -10.72 -32.42 18.96
CA GLY A 597 -11.79 -31.92 19.83
C GLY A 597 -11.63 -32.20 21.32
N LYS A 598 -10.49 -32.77 21.76
CA LYS A 598 -10.18 -32.97 23.20
C LYS A 598 -10.02 -31.63 23.92
N LYS A 599 -9.45 -30.65 23.24
CA LYS A 599 -9.46 -29.24 23.65
C LYS A 599 -10.28 -28.43 22.65
N ARG A 600 -11.08 -27.53 23.16
CA ARG A 600 -11.88 -26.62 22.34
C ARG A 600 -12.10 -25.30 23.09
N ILE A 601 -12.26 -24.23 22.37
CA ILE A 601 -12.69 -22.95 22.91
C ILE A 601 -14.19 -23.04 23.14
N GLU A 602 -14.63 -22.88 24.38
CA GLU A 602 -16.03 -23.05 24.78
C GLU A 602 -16.87 -21.83 24.41
N ILE A 603 -18.11 -22.06 24.05
CA ILE A 603 -19.08 -21.03 23.76
C ILE A 603 -19.64 -20.53 25.08
N PRO A 604 -19.75 -19.23 25.36
CA PRO A 604 -20.36 -18.69 26.57
C PRO A 604 -21.82 -19.10 26.70
N ASP A 605 -22.23 -19.58 27.88
CA ASP A 605 -23.63 -19.96 28.15
C ASP A 605 -24.59 -18.75 28.09
N VAL A 606 -24.08 -17.56 28.45
CA VAL A 606 -24.86 -16.32 28.48
C VAL A 606 -24.07 -15.20 27.77
N ARG A 607 -24.70 -14.51 26.81
CA ARG A 607 -24.17 -13.34 26.15
C ARG A 607 -24.40 -12.09 26.99
N ARG A 608 -23.41 -11.20 27.08
CA ARG A 608 -23.56 -9.89 27.74
C ARG A 608 -24.53 -9.04 26.95
N GLN A 609 -25.42 -8.33 27.68
CA GLN A 609 -26.31 -7.36 27.05
C GLN A 609 -25.61 -6.01 26.88
N PRO A 610 -25.80 -5.31 25.76
CA PRO A 610 -25.28 -3.97 25.56
C PRO A 610 -25.72 -2.99 26.64
N LYS A 611 -24.81 -2.21 27.19
CA LYS A 611 -25.13 -1.11 28.13
C LYS A 611 -25.64 0.14 27.42
N GLY A 612 -25.40 0.26 26.11
CA GLY A 612 -25.75 1.36 25.24
C GLY A 612 -25.27 1.07 23.82
N PHE A 613 -25.51 2.00 22.95
CA PHE A 613 -25.07 1.91 21.56
C PHE A 613 -24.41 3.19 21.09
N LEU A 614 -23.36 3.05 20.30
CA LEU A 614 -22.82 4.09 19.45
C LEU A 614 -23.43 3.90 18.07
N THR A 615 -24.11 4.92 17.55
CA THR A 615 -24.78 4.81 16.25
C THR A 615 -24.08 5.68 15.21
N ILE A 616 -23.63 5.07 14.13
CA ILE A 616 -23.07 5.73 12.96
C ILE A 616 -24.18 5.83 11.92
N ARG A 617 -24.45 7.03 11.40
CA ARG A 617 -25.45 7.29 10.37
C ARG A 617 -24.80 7.66 9.06
N GLY A 618 -25.25 7.05 7.98
CA GLY A 618 -24.88 7.44 6.63
C GLY A 618 -23.39 7.22 6.30
N ALA A 619 -22.80 6.10 6.73
CA ALA A 619 -21.42 5.74 6.43
C ALA A 619 -21.28 5.44 4.93
N LYS A 620 -20.39 6.20 4.22
CA LYS A 620 -20.24 6.14 2.76
C LYS A 620 -18.79 6.24 2.28
N GLU A 621 -17.83 5.92 3.16
CA GLU A 621 -16.42 5.91 2.79
C GLU A 621 -16.09 4.68 1.93
N HIS A 622 -15.28 4.86 0.90
CA HIS A 622 -14.87 3.85 -0.08
C HIS A 622 -16.07 3.11 -0.69
N ASN A 623 -16.22 1.82 -0.39
CA ASN A 623 -17.29 0.98 -0.92
C ASN A 623 -18.56 0.94 -0.06
N LEU A 624 -18.61 1.65 1.07
CA LEU A 624 -19.77 1.67 1.95
C LEU A 624 -20.96 2.38 1.31
N LYS A 625 -22.12 1.74 1.31
CA LYS A 625 -23.35 2.17 0.62
C LYS A 625 -24.30 2.97 1.48
N ASN A 626 -23.81 4.05 2.11
CA ASN A 626 -24.60 4.94 2.96
C ASN A 626 -25.36 4.18 4.08
N ILE A 627 -24.62 3.34 4.81
CA ILE A 627 -25.18 2.44 5.82
C ILE A 627 -25.29 3.09 7.19
N ASP A 628 -26.29 2.67 7.98
CA ASP A 628 -26.42 2.96 9.39
C ASP A 628 -25.96 1.75 10.20
N VAL A 629 -25.12 1.97 11.23
CA VAL A 629 -24.51 0.90 12.03
C VAL A 629 -24.65 1.20 13.51
N LYS A 630 -25.05 0.20 14.31
CA LYS A 630 -25.09 0.27 15.77
C LYS A 630 -24.00 -0.57 16.39
N VAL A 631 -23.04 0.09 17.03
CA VAL A 631 -21.95 -0.58 17.76
C VAL A 631 -22.34 -0.67 19.24
N PRO A 632 -22.49 -1.90 19.80
CA PRO A 632 -22.89 -2.08 21.20
C PRO A 632 -21.75 -1.71 22.14
N LEU A 633 -22.07 -1.12 23.29
CA LEU A 633 -21.12 -0.73 24.32
C LEU A 633 -21.16 -1.68 25.53
N GLY A 634 -20.02 -1.87 26.19
CA GLY A 634 -19.88 -2.73 27.37
C GLY A 634 -19.88 -4.23 27.09
N CYS A 635 -19.62 -4.64 25.85
CA CYS A 635 -19.57 -6.04 25.43
C CYS A 635 -18.44 -6.29 24.41
N LEU A 636 -18.19 -7.54 24.07
CA LEU A 636 -17.30 -7.97 22.99
C LEU A 636 -18.10 -8.02 21.68
N CYS A 637 -17.84 -7.09 20.79
CA CYS A 637 -18.46 -7.01 19.47
C CYS A 637 -17.45 -7.41 18.39
N CYS A 638 -17.83 -8.31 17.49
CA CYS A 638 -17.04 -8.63 16.29
C CYS A 638 -17.64 -7.98 15.04
N VAL A 639 -16.80 -7.46 14.18
CA VAL A 639 -17.14 -7.03 12.81
C VAL A 639 -16.57 -8.06 11.86
N ALA A 640 -17.45 -8.85 11.25
CA ALA A 640 -17.12 -9.92 10.33
C ALA A 640 -17.54 -9.62 8.90
N GLY A 641 -17.34 -10.54 7.99
CA GLY A 641 -17.71 -10.47 6.58
C GLY A 641 -16.60 -10.84 5.64
N VAL A 642 -16.94 -11.03 4.37
CA VAL A 642 -15.98 -11.42 3.34
C VAL A 642 -14.84 -10.42 3.16
N SER A 643 -13.73 -10.85 2.56
CA SER A 643 -12.59 -9.96 2.28
C SER A 643 -13.03 -8.83 1.34
N GLY A 644 -12.63 -7.57 1.67
CA GLY A 644 -13.01 -6.39 0.88
C GLY A 644 -14.45 -5.90 1.09
N SER A 645 -15.23 -6.42 2.07
CA SER A 645 -16.62 -6.00 2.32
C SER A 645 -16.79 -4.61 2.94
N GLY A 646 -15.70 -3.93 3.35
CA GLY A 646 -15.73 -2.58 3.90
C GLY A 646 -15.52 -2.49 5.43
N LYS A 647 -15.14 -3.58 6.10
CA LYS A 647 -14.90 -3.63 7.56
C LYS A 647 -13.92 -2.54 8.04
N SER A 648 -12.75 -2.47 7.44
CA SER A 648 -11.72 -1.48 7.82
C SER A 648 -12.15 -0.04 7.46
N SER A 649 -12.93 0.15 6.38
CA SER A 649 -13.51 1.46 6.03
C SER A 649 -14.48 1.95 7.10
N LEU A 650 -15.33 1.06 7.63
CA LEU A 650 -16.26 1.38 8.70
C LEU A 650 -15.55 1.63 10.03
N VAL A 651 -14.67 0.69 10.44
CA VAL A 651 -14.10 0.68 11.79
C VAL A 651 -12.89 1.61 11.87
N ASN A 652 -11.92 1.49 10.96
CA ASN A 652 -10.66 2.25 11.05
C ASN A 652 -10.81 3.67 10.48
N GLU A 653 -11.42 3.80 9.28
CA GLU A 653 -11.49 5.10 8.59
C GLU A 653 -12.58 6.02 9.18
N ILE A 654 -13.74 5.49 9.52
CA ILE A 654 -14.85 6.30 10.05
C ILE A 654 -14.83 6.30 11.58
N LEU A 655 -15.12 5.16 12.23
CA LEU A 655 -15.34 5.08 13.67
C LEU A 655 -14.11 5.50 14.46
N TYR A 656 -12.98 4.85 14.23
CA TYR A 656 -11.75 5.13 14.99
C TYR A 656 -11.26 6.55 14.77
N LYS A 657 -11.13 7.01 13.52
CA LYS A 657 -10.62 8.35 13.22
C LYS A 657 -11.52 9.45 13.78
N HIS A 658 -12.85 9.27 13.73
CA HIS A 658 -13.79 10.24 14.32
C HIS A 658 -13.69 10.30 15.84
N LEU A 659 -13.76 9.15 16.51
CA LEU A 659 -13.66 9.09 17.97
C LEU A 659 -12.28 9.53 18.47
N ALA A 660 -11.20 9.20 17.76
CA ALA A 660 -9.86 9.68 18.09
C ALA A 660 -9.76 11.21 18.00
N LYS A 661 -10.42 11.82 17.01
CA LYS A 661 -10.50 13.28 16.90
C LYS A 661 -11.27 13.89 18.06
N VAL A 662 -12.43 13.34 18.40
CA VAL A 662 -13.34 13.91 19.44
C VAL A 662 -12.82 13.64 20.85
N LEU A 663 -12.48 12.40 21.18
CA LEU A 663 -12.14 11.97 22.54
C LEU A 663 -10.64 12.16 22.86
N ASN A 664 -9.75 11.82 21.91
CA ASN A 664 -8.31 11.86 22.14
C ASN A 664 -7.66 13.13 21.56
N ARG A 665 -8.45 14.04 20.94
CA ARG A 665 -7.96 15.26 20.27
C ARG A 665 -6.89 14.96 19.21
N ALA A 666 -7.01 13.80 18.54
CA ALA A 666 -6.08 13.42 17.49
C ALA A 666 -6.34 14.23 16.21
N LYS A 667 -5.29 14.49 15.44
CA LYS A 667 -5.33 15.28 14.21
C LYS A 667 -5.77 14.44 12.99
N THR A 668 -6.63 13.45 13.19
CA THR A 668 -7.08 12.52 12.15
C THR A 668 -8.26 13.07 11.38
N ARG A 669 -8.33 12.78 10.09
CA ARG A 669 -9.50 13.07 9.24
C ARG A 669 -10.35 11.81 9.12
N PRO A 670 -11.59 11.80 9.64
CA PRO A 670 -12.50 10.68 9.47
C PRO A 670 -12.96 10.58 8.01
N GLY A 671 -13.30 9.35 7.59
CA GLY A 671 -13.93 9.07 6.32
C GLY A 671 -15.34 9.68 6.23
N ALA A 672 -15.97 9.58 5.07
CA ALA A 672 -17.26 10.21 4.81
C ALA A 672 -18.42 9.48 5.51
N PHE A 673 -19.16 10.19 6.37
CA PHE A 673 -20.37 9.73 7.05
C PHE A 673 -21.27 10.93 7.40
N GLY A 674 -22.51 10.67 7.81
CA GLY A 674 -23.47 11.71 8.17
C GLY A 674 -23.28 12.23 9.61
N SER A 675 -23.58 11.39 10.62
CA SER A 675 -23.47 11.74 12.04
C SER A 675 -23.08 10.53 12.88
N MET A 676 -22.61 10.80 14.11
CA MET A 676 -22.32 9.76 15.11
C MET A 676 -22.96 10.15 16.44
N GLU A 677 -23.82 9.27 16.97
CA GLU A 677 -24.60 9.47 18.20
C GLU A 677 -24.07 8.55 19.31
N GLY A 678 -24.14 8.96 20.58
CA GLY A 678 -23.73 8.15 21.74
C GLY A 678 -22.25 8.28 22.12
N VAL A 679 -21.52 9.24 21.55
CA VAL A 679 -20.08 9.46 21.81
C VAL A 679 -19.83 9.85 23.28
N GLU A 680 -20.78 10.52 23.93
CA GLU A 680 -20.74 10.96 25.32
C GLU A 680 -20.69 9.79 26.33
N GLN A 681 -21.01 8.59 25.91
CA GLN A 681 -20.91 7.38 26.73
C GLN A 681 -19.47 6.87 26.88
N LEU A 682 -18.55 7.38 26.06
CA LEU A 682 -17.15 7.00 26.01
C LEU A 682 -16.23 8.12 26.51
N ASP A 683 -15.15 7.75 27.16
CA ASP A 683 -14.09 8.69 27.59
C ASP A 683 -12.84 8.61 26.73
N LYS A 684 -12.61 7.48 26.07
CA LYS A 684 -11.37 7.22 25.30
C LYS A 684 -11.58 6.15 24.24
N ILE A 685 -10.83 6.26 23.15
CA ILE A 685 -10.68 5.19 22.16
C ILE A 685 -9.22 4.78 22.02
N ILE A 686 -8.97 3.49 21.89
CA ILE A 686 -7.64 2.90 21.70
C ILE A 686 -7.71 1.93 20.52
N CYS A 687 -6.87 2.16 19.52
CA CYS A 687 -6.70 1.24 18.41
C CYS A 687 -5.44 0.38 18.62
N ILE A 688 -5.60 -0.93 18.47
CA ILE A 688 -4.55 -1.92 18.58
C ILE A 688 -4.45 -2.63 17.23
N ASP A 689 -3.60 -2.09 16.37
CA ASP A 689 -3.34 -2.57 15.02
C ASP A 689 -2.00 -3.33 14.93
N GLN A 690 -1.72 -3.92 13.78
CA GLN A 690 -0.48 -4.68 13.49
C GLN A 690 0.72 -3.79 13.15
N SER A 691 0.61 -2.46 13.22
CA SER A 691 1.73 -1.57 12.96
C SER A 691 2.87 -1.77 13.96
N PRO A 692 4.15 -1.62 13.55
CA PRO A 692 5.29 -1.80 14.44
C PRO A 692 5.22 -0.89 15.67
N ILE A 693 5.71 -1.36 16.82
CA ILE A 693 5.81 -0.56 18.07
C ILE A 693 6.87 0.55 17.99
N GLY A 694 7.59 0.64 16.89
CA GLY A 694 8.57 1.67 16.57
C GLY A 694 9.26 1.41 15.25
N ARG A 695 9.85 2.45 14.67
CA ARG A 695 10.48 2.40 13.34
C ARG A 695 11.99 2.12 13.37
N THR A 696 12.60 2.07 14.55
CA THR A 696 14.05 1.93 14.73
C THR A 696 14.40 0.71 15.59
N PRO A 697 15.60 0.14 15.46
CA PRO A 697 16.07 -0.96 16.31
C PRO A 697 16.13 -0.63 17.82
N ARG A 698 16.04 0.66 18.19
CA ARG A 698 16.01 1.13 19.60
C ARG A 698 14.67 0.87 20.26
N SER A 699 13.59 0.84 19.49
CA SER A 699 12.27 0.49 20.00
C SER A 699 12.23 -1.01 20.28
N ASN A 700 11.78 -1.39 21.47
CA ASN A 700 11.66 -2.78 21.91
C ASN A 700 10.51 -2.94 22.93
N PRO A 701 10.08 -4.14 23.29
CA PRO A 701 9.02 -4.38 24.24
C PRO A 701 9.22 -3.68 25.58
N ALA A 702 10.45 -3.67 26.12
CA ALA A 702 10.75 -3.03 27.40
C ALA A 702 10.58 -1.50 27.37
N THR A 703 10.98 -0.84 26.26
CA THR A 703 10.81 0.61 26.10
C THR A 703 9.36 0.98 25.84
N TYR A 704 8.64 0.23 25.02
CA TYR A 704 7.27 0.53 24.66
C TYR A 704 6.30 0.41 25.86
N THR A 705 6.47 -0.60 26.68
CA THR A 705 5.66 -0.80 27.91
C THR A 705 6.06 0.13 29.07
N GLY A 706 7.13 0.94 28.90
CA GLY A 706 7.70 1.75 29.97
C GLY A 706 8.33 0.92 31.11
N LEU A 707 8.62 -0.35 30.85
CA LEU A 707 9.31 -1.25 31.77
C LEU A 707 10.78 -0.85 31.93
N PHE A 708 11.40 -0.44 30.82
CA PHE A 708 12.82 -0.09 30.78
C PHE A 708 13.20 1.07 31.70
N ASP A 709 12.32 2.04 31.89
CA ASP A 709 12.55 3.17 32.81
C ASP A 709 12.65 2.69 34.26
N GLN A 710 11.86 1.71 34.65
CA GLN A 710 11.91 1.11 35.99
C GLN A 710 13.18 0.27 36.17
N ILE A 711 13.58 -0.48 35.14
CA ILE A 711 14.83 -1.27 35.13
C ILE A 711 16.04 -0.33 35.29
N ARG A 712 16.09 0.78 34.56
CA ARG A 712 17.17 1.79 34.68
C ARG A 712 17.30 2.34 36.10
N LYS A 713 16.17 2.59 36.79
CA LYS A 713 16.16 3.04 38.21
C LYS A 713 16.79 2.03 39.13
N ILE A 714 16.53 0.74 38.93
CA ILE A 714 17.14 -0.34 39.74
C ILE A 714 18.66 -0.35 39.54
N PHE A 715 19.13 -0.30 38.29
CA PHE A 715 20.57 -0.26 38.03
C PHE A 715 21.24 0.98 38.61
N ALA A 716 20.61 2.16 38.48
CA ALA A 716 21.13 3.39 39.08
C ALA A 716 21.15 3.35 40.62
N ALA A 717 20.27 2.58 41.24
CA ALA A 717 20.22 2.37 42.68
C ALA A 717 21.24 1.36 43.20
N SER A 718 21.93 0.60 42.36
CA SER A 718 22.92 -0.39 42.74
C SER A 718 24.12 0.24 43.44
N PRO A 719 24.79 -0.47 44.35
CA PRO A 719 25.98 0.07 45.06
C PRO A 719 27.09 0.51 44.11
N GLU A 720 27.35 -0.28 43.07
CA GLU A 720 28.40 -0.01 42.09
C GLU A 720 28.10 1.26 41.26
N ALA A 721 26.82 1.44 40.83
CA ALA A 721 26.41 2.65 40.12
C ALA A 721 26.53 3.90 40.97
N LYS A 722 26.13 3.82 42.28
CA LYS A 722 26.26 4.92 43.24
C LYS A 722 27.72 5.28 43.49
N ALA A 723 28.60 4.28 43.68
CA ALA A 723 30.03 4.50 43.88
C ALA A 723 30.68 5.23 42.71
N ARG A 724 30.20 4.99 41.48
CA ARG A 724 30.69 5.64 40.24
C ARG A 724 29.95 6.93 39.88
N GLY A 725 28.95 7.36 40.69
CA GLY A 725 28.10 8.54 40.41
C GLY A 725 27.19 8.37 39.18
N TYR A 726 26.86 7.14 38.79
CA TYR A 726 26.02 6.85 37.62
C TYR A 726 24.55 7.05 37.95
N LYS A 727 23.88 7.87 37.14
CA LYS A 727 22.43 8.15 37.20
C LYS A 727 21.66 7.31 36.17
N GLU A 728 20.33 7.32 36.20
CA GLU A 728 19.44 6.61 35.30
C GLU A 728 19.79 6.79 33.81
N ASN A 729 20.24 7.99 33.40
CA ASN A 729 20.61 8.31 32.04
C ASN A 729 21.82 7.52 31.55
N ARG A 730 22.73 7.05 32.43
CA ARG A 730 23.87 6.21 32.11
C ARG A 730 23.44 4.86 31.52
N PHE A 731 22.31 4.34 31.99
CA PHE A 731 21.73 3.08 31.59
C PHE A 731 20.75 3.19 30.42
N SER A 732 20.69 4.35 29.74
CA SER A 732 19.90 4.56 28.54
C SER A 732 20.76 4.42 27.29
N PHE A 733 20.37 3.55 26.36
CA PHE A 733 21.02 3.43 25.06
C PHE A 733 20.64 4.56 24.06
N ASN A 734 19.66 5.43 24.45
CA ASN A 734 19.27 6.59 23.65
C ASN A 734 20.09 7.85 23.93
N VAL A 735 20.76 7.91 25.09
CA VAL A 735 21.46 9.11 25.59
C VAL A 735 22.98 8.87 25.55
N LYS A 736 23.74 9.90 25.18
CA LYS A 736 25.21 9.86 25.24
C LYS A 736 25.70 9.60 26.66
N GLY A 737 26.87 8.93 26.77
CA GLY A 737 27.52 8.67 28.03
C GLY A 737 27.56 7.21 28.43
N GLY A 738 26.48 6.43 28.28
CA GLY A 738 26.45 5.01 28.62
C GLY A 738 26.34 4.08 27.42
N ARG A 739 25.90 4.60 26.28
CA ARG A 739 25.69 3.85 25.05
C ARG A 739 27.00 3.62 24.28
N CYS A 740 27.03 2.63 23.41
CA CYS A 740 28.06 2.49 22.40
C CYS A 740 27.94 3.63 21.38
N GLU A 741 28.99 4.45 21.25
CA GLU A 741 28.93 5.60 20.33
C GLU A 741 29.13 5.18 18.85
N ASN A 742 29.71 4.00 18.57
CA ASN A 742 29.87 3.51 17.20
C ASN A 742 28.50 3.23 16.53
N CYS A 743 27.60 2.50 17.21
CA CYS A 743 26.25 2.23 16.73
C CYS A 743 25.21 3.19 17.32
N CYS A 744 25.62 4.20 18.07
CA CYS A 744 24.74 5.13 18.76
C CYS A 744 23.66 4.46 19.63
N GLY A 745 23.91 3.26 20.15
CA GLY A 745 22.98 2.50 20.99
C GLY A 745 22.03 1.57 20.23
N ASP A 746 22.12 1.48 18.89
CA ASP A 746 21.29 0.57 18.07
C ASP A 746 21.69 -0.91 18.27
N GLY A 747 22.95 -1.18 18.62
CA GLY A 747 23.50 -2.53 18.67
C GLY A 747 23.86 -3.09 17.31
N MET A 748 23.37 -2.49 16.25
CA MET A 748 23.56 -2.86 14.85
C MET A 748 24.03 -1.68 14.04
N LEU A 749 24.69 -1.93 12.92
CA LEU A 749 25.06 -0.95 11.91
C LEU A 749 24.18 -1.18 10.69
N LYS A 750 23.57 -0.11 10.20
CA LYS A 750 22.78 -0.13 8.97
C LYS A 750 23.74 0.07 7.79
N ILE A 751 23.78 -0.87 6.87
CA ILE A 751 24.49 -0.78 5.60
C ILE A 751 23.44 -0.48 4.52
N GLU A 752 23.47 0.73 3.97
CA GLU A 752 22.55 1.15 2.92
C GLU A 752 22.99 0.55 1.57
N MET A 753 22.10 -0.19 0.96
CA MET A 753 22.28 -0.86 -0.32
C MET A 753 21.39 -0.16 -1.36
N HIS A 754 21.97 0.69 -2.22
CA HIS A 754 21.23 1.54 -3.16
C HIS A 754 20.18 0.83 -4.05
N PHE A 755 20.36 -0.45 -4.35
CA PHE A 755 19.46 -1.23 -5.23
C PHE A 755 18.86 -2.46 -4.53
N LEU A 756 19.24 -2.75 -3.29
CA LEU A 756 18.80 -3.88 -2.49
C LEU A 756 18.27 -3.39 -1.15
N PRO A 757 17.49 -4.20 -0.41
CA PRO A 757 17.10 -3.87 0.96
C PRO A 757 18.32 -3.61 1.85
N ASP A 758 18.22 -2.63 2.74
CA ASP A 758 19.26 -2.32 3.71
C ASP A 758 19.59 -3.52 4.58
N ILE A 759 20.87 -3.75 4.84
CA ILE A 759 21.35 -4.85 5.69
C ILE A 759 21.71 -4.30 7.06
N PHE A 760 21.30 -5.00 8.12
CA PHE A 760 21.66 -4.69 9.49
C PHE A 760 22.65 -5.75 10.00
N VAL A 761 23.86 -5.31 10.35
CA VAL A 761 24.91 -6.18 10.91
C VAL A 761 25.19 -5.83 12.37
N PRO A 762 25.52 -6.79 13.25
CA PRO A 762 25.91 -6.50 14.61
C PRO A 762 27.09 -5.52 14.67
N CYS A 763 27.04 -4.57 15.57
CA CYS A 763 28.11 -3.59 15.76
C CYS A 763 29.40 -4.27 16.26
N ASP A 764 30.53 -4.10 15.57
CA ASP A 764 31.80 -4.74 15.86
C ASP A 764 32.37 -4.34 17.22
N VAL A 765 32.06 -3.12 17.69
CA VAL A 765 32.56 -2.55 18.95
C VAL A 765 31.82 -3.11 20.14
N CYS A 766 30.48 -3.06 20.13
CA CYS A 766 29.69 -3.54 21.27
C CYS A 766 29.15 -4.97 21.07
N LYS A 767 29.34 -5.59 19.91
CA LYS A 767 28.88 -6.93 19.57
C LYS A 767 27.38 -7.13 19.89
N GLY A 768 26.55 -6.15 19.50
CA GLY A 768 25.10 -6.16 19.75
C GLY A 768 24.66 -5.68 21.13
N LYS A 769 25.58 -5.47 22.09
CA LYS A 769 25.23 -5.15 23.49
C LYS A 769 24.72 -3.72 23.75
N ARG A 770 24.76 -2.83 22.78
CA ARG A 770 24.23 -1.43 22.80
C ARG A 770 24.96 -0.45 23.74
N TYR A 771 25.73 -0.90 24.71
CA TYR A 771 26.39 -0.09 25.75
C TYR A 771 27.91 -0.11 25.62
N ASN A 772 28.55 0.86 26.24
CA ASN A 772 29.99 0.88 26.42
C ASN A 772 30.41 -0.09 27.53
N ARG A 773 31.72 -0.45 27.56
CA ARG A 773 32.28 -1.44 28.51
C ARG A 773 32.04 -1.06 29.96
N GLU A 774 32.23 0.21 30.31
CA GLU A 774 32.11 0.72 31.68
C GLU A 774 30.67 0.59 32.22
N THR A 775 29.66 0.80 31.39
CA THR A 775 28.24 0.65 31.79
C THR A 775 27.88 -0.83 32.00
N LEU A 776 28.50 -1.72 31.19
CA LEU A 776 28.28 -3.17 31.31
C LEU A 776 28.95 -3.81 32.53
N GLU A 777 29.89 -3.12 33.18
CA GLU A 777 30.50 -3.60 34.43
C GLU A 777 29.55 -3.52 35.63
N VAL A 778 28.53 -2.63 35.56
CA VAL A 778 27.52 -2.49 36.63
C VAL A 778 26.54 -3.66 36.53
N THR A 779 26.40 -4.38 37.63
CA THR A 779 25.51 -5.56 37.69
C THR A 779 24.41 -5.43 38.75
N TYR A 780 23.29 -6.12 38.49
CA TYR A 780 22.23 -6.36 39.43
C TYR A 780 21.90 -7.85 39.46
N LYS A 781 21.93 -8.51 40.65
CA LYS A 781 21.82 -9.97 40.78
C LYS A 781 22.75 -10.74 39.80
N GLY A 782 23.97 -10.20 39.54
CA GLY A 782 24.97 -10.82 38.67
C GLY A 782 24.74 -10.64 37.16
N LYS A 783 23.77 -9.86 36.75
CA LYS A 783 23.46 -9.55 35.34
C LYS A 783 23.66 -8.08 35.06
N ASN A 784 24.30 -7.73 33.94
CA ASN A 784 24.38 -6.35 33.47
C ASN A 784 23.10 -5.96 32.70
N ILE A 785 22.98 -4.67 32.36
CA ILE A 785 21.77 -4.17 31.72
C ILE A 785 21.51 -4.75 30.32
N SER A 786 22.55 -5.11 29.58
CA SER A 786 22.42 -5.82 28.29
C SER A 786 21.94 -7.25 28.47
N ASP A 787 22.44 -7.96 29.50
CA ASP A 787 21.99 -9.32 29.83
C ASP A 787 20.49 -9.32 30.20
N VAL A 788 20.01 -8.26 30.89
CA VAL A 788 18.59 -8.11 31.22
C VAL A 788 17.74 -7.86 29.98
N LEU A 789 18.21 -7.05 29.03
CA LEU A 789 17.50 -6.86 27.76
C LEU A 789 17.48 -8.13 26.90
N ASP A 790 18.43 -9.03 27.07
CA ASP A 790 18.51 -10.31 26.36
C ASP A 790 17.72 -11.44 27.04
N MET A 791 17.19 -11.20 28.27
CA MET A 791 16.30 -12.14 28.93
C MET A 791 14.96 -12.25 28.22
N ASN A 792 14.41 -13.46 28.22
CA ASN A 792 13.01 -13.68 27.86
C ASN A 792 12.07 -13.13 28.96
N ILE A 793 10.84 -12.79 28.57
CA ILE A 793 9.83 -12.27 29.50
C ILE A 793 9.59 -13.22 30.66
N GLU A 794 9.53 -14.54 30.40
CA GLU A 794 9.36 -15.59 31.42
C GLU A 794 10.50 -15.61 32.43
N GLU A 795 11.76 -15.55 31.98
CA GLU A 795 12.94 -15.44 32.82
C GLU A 795 12.95 -14.15 33.66
N ALA A 796 12.55 -13.05 33.02
CA ALA A 796 12.50 -11.75 33.64
C ALA A 796 11.46 -11.66 34.78
N ILE A 797 10.33 -12.38 34.68
CA ILE A 797 9.34 -12.47 35.78
C ILE A 797 10.00 -13.02 37.04
N THR A 798 10.76 -14.11 36.93
CA THR A 798 11.49 -14.70 38.05
C THR A 798 12.61 -13.80 38.54
N PHE A 799 13.35 -13.17 37.62
CA PHE A 799 14.46 -12.28 37.98
C PHE A 799 14.02 -11.06 38.80
N PHE A 800 12.85 -10.46 38.41
CA PHE A 800 12.27 -9.27 39.04
C PHE A 800 11.15 -9.58 40.03
N GLU A 801 11.07 -10.82 40.59
CA GLU A 801 10.01 -11.24 41.52
C GLU A 801 9.71 -10.27 42.65
N ASN A 802 10.77 -9.61 43.20
CA ASN A 802 10.71 -8.65 44.33
C ASN A 802 10.31 -7.23 43.89
N HIS A 803 10.06 -6.96 42.62
CA HIS A 803 9.68 -5.66 42.08
C HIS A 803 8.27 -5.71 41.50
N GLU A 804 7.24 -5.54 42.34
CA GLU A 804 5.83 -5.75 41.98
C GLU A 804 5.40 -4.96 40.72
N SER A 805 5.83 -3.70 40.58
CA SER A 805 5.48 -2.87 39.43
C SER A 805 6.07 -3.37 38.10
N ILE A 806 7.25 -3.98 38.13
CA ILE A 806 7.90 -4.61 36.99
C ILE A 806 7.23 -5.96 36.70
N ARG A 807 7.09 -6.78 37.75
CA ARG A 807 6.47 -8.11 37.66
C ARG A 807 5.09 -8.05 37.05
N ARG A 808 4.22 -7.14 37.50
CA ARG A 808 2.87 -6.98 36.95
C ARG A 808 2.86 -6.71 35.44
N LYS A 809 3.76 -5.86 34.91
CA LYS A 809 3.88 -5.59 33.48
C LYS A 809 4.39 -6.80 32.70
N LEU A 810 5.34 -7.54 33.27
CA LEU A 810 5.88 -8.76 32.69
C LEU A 810 4.82 -9.87 32.64
N GLU A 811 4.04 -10.04 33.72
CA GLU A 811 2.91 -10.98 33.77
C GLU A 811 1.86 -10.63 32.69
N THR A 812 1.57 -9.36 32.46
CA THR A 812 0.65 -8.96 31.37
C THR A 812 1.17 -9.33 30.00
N LEU A 813 2.48 -9.19 29.75
CA LEU A 813 3.12 -9.64 28.50
C LEU A 813 3.11 -11.18 28.38
N TYR A 814 3.28 -11.88 29.48
CA TYR A 814 3.21 -13.35 29.52
C TYR A 814 1.77 -13.85 29.22
N ASP A 815 0.77 -13.21 29.82
CA ASP A 815 -0.65 -13.55 29.65
C ASP A 815 -1.13 -13.44 28.20
N VAL A 816 -0.59 -12.51 27.42
CA VAL A 816 -0.89 -12.40 25.98
C VAL A 816 -0.08 -13.37 25.13
N GLY A 817 0.65 -14.32 25.74
CA GLY A 817 1.40 -15.36 25.03
C GLY A 817 2.78 -14.92 24.51
N LEU A 818 3.40 -13.87 25.09
CA LEU A 818 4.72 -13.37 24.68
C LEU A 818 5.87 -13.79 25.61
N GLY A 819 5.68 -14.82 26.44
CA GLY A 819 6.68 -15.28 27.41
C GLY A 819 8.06 -15.61 26.81
N TYR A 820 8.10 -16.07 25.57
CA TYR A 820 9.31 -16.42 24.82
C TYR A 820 10.10 -15.21 24.30
N MET A 821 9.48 -14.04 24.22
CA MET A 821 10.06 -12.84 23.61
C MET A 821 11.13 -12.21 24.50
N LYS A 822 12.25 -11.77 23.92
CA LYS A 822 13.28 -11.02 24.62
C LYS A 822 12.83 -9.57 24.94
N LEU A 823 13.14 -9.08 26.13
CA LEU A 823 12.81 -7.71 26.54
C LEU A 823 13.37 -6.63 25.59
N GLY A 824 14.59 -6.82 25.10
CA GLY A 824 15.30 -5.91 24.21
C GLY A 824 15.16 -6.25 22.72
N GLN A 825 14.26 -7.15 22.33
CA GLN A 825 14.06 -7.53 20.94
C GLN A 825 13.67 -6.30 20.08
N ALA A 826 14.40 -6.05 19.01
CA ALA A 826 14.17 -4.88 18.16
C ALA A 826 12.77 -4.90 17.53
N SER A 827 12.08 -3.78 17.52
CA SER A 827 10.72 -3.67 16.92
C SER A 827 10.66 -4.06 15.45
N THR A 828 11.77 -3.92 14.73
CA THR A 828 11.91 -4.29 13.32
C THR A 828 11.94 -5.78 13.06
N THR A 829 12.18 -6.59 14.10
CA THR A 829 12.20 -8.07 14.02
C THR A 829 10.89 -8.71 14.48
N LEU A 830 9.97 -7.91 15.05
CA LEU A 830 8.67 -8.40 15.51
C LEU A 830 7.74 -8.66 14.33
N SER A 831 6.96 -9.72 14.41
CA SER A 831 5.80 -9.90 13.53
C SER A 831 4.69 -8.89 13.86
N GLY A 832 3.76 -8.67 12.91
CA GLY A 832 2.62 -7.78 13.15
C GLY A 832 1.78 -8.20 14.37
N GLY A 833 1.52 -9.49 14.51
CA GLY A 833 0.79 -10.03 15.66
C GLY A 833 1.52 -9.90 16.99
N GLU A 834 2.85 -10.06 17.00
CA GLU A 834 3.67 -9.81 18.21
C GLU A 834 3.62 -8.35 18.63
N ALA A 835 3.79 -7.42 17.67
CA ALA A 835 3.69 -5.97 17.93
C ALA A 835 2.30 -5.60 18.50
N GLN A 836 1.25 -6.15 17.94
CA GLN A 836 -0.13 -5.96 18.41
C GLN A 836 -0.33 -6.46 19.84
N ARG A 837 0.18 -7.65 20.18
CA ARG A 837 0.11 -8.20 21.53
C ARG A 837 0.91 -7.37 22.55
N VAL A 838 2.06 -6.81 22.17
CA VAL A 838 2.81 -5.88 23.04
C VAL A 838 1.98 -4.63 23.33
N LYS A 839 1.28 -4.08 22.32
CA LYS A 839 0.35 -2.95 22.50
C LYS A 839 -0.81 -3.32 23.45
N LEU A 840 -1.41 -4.46 23.24
CA LEU A 840 -2.50 -4.99 24.06
C LEU A 840 -2.06 -5.14 25.53
N ALA A 841 -0.91 -5.78 25.79
CA ALA A 841 -0.35 -5.94 27.13
C ALA A 841 -0.09 -4.60 27.80
N THR A 842 0.35 -3.60 27.04
CA THR A 842 0.59 -2.24 27.57
C THR A 842 -0.71 -1.62 28.09
N GLU A 843 -1.79 -1.73 27.33
CA GLU A 843 -3.09 -1.20 27.71
C GLU A 843 -3.70 -1.95 28.90
N LEU A 844 -3.57 -3.28 28.93
CA LEU A 844 -3.98 -4.11 30.07
C LEU A 844 -3.28 -3.75 31.38
N SER A 845 -2.03 -3.30 31.31
CA SER A 845 -1.26 -2.90 32.49
C SER A 845 -1.73 -1.57 33.09
N ARG A 846 -2.58 -0.81 32.37
CA ARG A 846 -3.12 0.48 32.81
C ARG A 846 -4.42 0.30 33.61
N ARG A 847 -4.76 1.32 34.42
CA ARG A 847 -6.03 1.31 35.17
C ARG A 847 -7.19 1.52 34.20
N ALA A 848 -8.15 0.62 34.20
CA ALA A 848 -9.35 0.71 33.38
C ALA A 848 -10.32 1.79 33.93
N THR A 849 -10.95 2.56 33.05
CA THR A 849 -12.00 3.54 33.40
C THR A 849 -13.39 2.93 33.29
N GLY A 850 -13.53 1.81 32.58
CA GLY A 850 -14.82 1.16 32.29
C GLY A 850 -15.66 1.84 31.19
N LYS A 851 -15.10 2.88 30.51
CA LYS A 851 -15.75 3.62 29.43
C LYS A 851 -14.86 3.74 28.19
N THR A 852 -13.82 2.90 28.09
CA THR A 852 -12.89 2.92 26.95
C THR A 852 -13.41 1.98 25.86
N LEU A 853 -13.36 2.44 24.60
CA LEU A 853 -13.58 1.58 23.43
C LEU A 853 -12.22 1.11 22.90
N TYR A 854 -11.99 -0.20 22.95
CA TYR A 854 -10.84 -0.84 22.33
C TYR A 854 -11.22 -1.33 20.93
N VAL A 855 -10.45 -0.95 19.93
CA VAL A 855 -10.59 -1.41 18.54
C VAL A 855 -9.39 -2.28 18.21
N LEU A 856 -9.62 -3.53 17.83
CA LEU A 856 -8.58 -4.48 17.43
C LEU A 856 -8.81 -4.91 15.99
N ASP A 857 -7.74 -4.93 15.20
CA ASP A 857 -7.78 -5.33 13.79
C ASP A 857 -7.06 -6.67 13.62
N GLU A 858 -7.84 -7.73 13.34
CA GLU A 858 -7.39 -9.11 13.15
C GLU A 858 -6.38 -9.60 14.20
N PRO A 859 -6.73 -9.57 15.50
CA PRO A 859 -5.76 -9.87 16.57
C PRO A 859 -5.35 -11.36 16.65
N THR A 860 -6.02 -12.26 15.94
CA THR A 860 -5.66 -13.70 15.88
C THR A 860 -4.61 -14.01 14.81
N THR A 861 -4.16 -13.02 14.05
CA THR A 861 -3.15 -13.20 13.01
C THR A 861 -1.89 -13.87 13.54
N GLY A 862 -1.48 -14.99 12.93
CA GLY A 862 -0.29 -15.74 13.31
C GLY A 862 -0.38 -16.48 14.64
N LEU A 863 -1.59 -16.71 15.15
CA LEU A 863 -1.81 -17.42 16.41
C LEU A 863 -2.25 -18.86 16.20
N HIS A 864 -1.59 -19.75 16.91
CA HIS A 864 -2.09 -21.12 17.11
C HIS A 864 -3.38 -21.11 17.96
N MET A 865 -4.26 -22.11 17.78
CA MET A 865 -5.55 -22.23 18.49
C MET A 865 -5.40 -22.05 20.02
N ALA A 866 -4.37 -22.61 20.64
CA ALA A 866 -4.09 -22.44 22.07
C ALA A 866 -3.72 -21.00 22.46
N ASP A 867 -3.12 -20.23 21.56
CA ASP A 867 -2.81 -18.81 21.80
C ASP A 867 -4.05 -17.93 21.53
N VAL A 868 -4.93 -18.34 20.61
CA VAL A 868 -6.27 -17.72 20.41
C VAL A 868 -7.11 -17.86 21.67
N ASP A 869 -7.11 -19.01 22.31
CA ASP A 869 -7.82 -19.25 23.57
C ASP A 869 -7.37 -18.30 24.69
N LYS A 870 -6.05 -18.13 24.86
CA LYS A 870 -5.47 -17.13 25.79
C LYS A 870 -5.90 -15.71 25.44
N LEU A 871 -5.84 -15.33 24.16
CA LEU A 871 -6.27 -14.00 23.68
C LEU A 871 -7.73 -13.75 24.00
N ILE A 872 -8.62 -14.69 23.75
CA ILE A 872 -10.04 -14.59 24.10
C ILE A 872 -10.21 -14.33 25.60
N GLY A 873 -9.50 -15.05 26.45
CA GLY A 873 -9.49 -14.80 27.90
C GLY A 873 -9.08 -13.37 28.27
N VAL A 874 -8.13 -12.80 27.53
CA VAL A 874 -7.70 -11.41 27.70
C VAL A 874 -8.81 -10.42 27.27
N LEU A 875 -9.43 -10.63 26.10
CA LEU A 875 -10.54 -9.79 25.61
C LEU A 875 -11.75 -9.83 26.54
N GLN A 876 -12.07 -11.00 27.09
CA GLN A 876 -13.13 -11.16 28.08
C GLN A 876 -12.83 -10.37 29.37
N ARG A 877 -11.61 -10.43 29.89
CA ARG A 877 -11.19 -9.62 31.07
C ARG A 877 -11.34 -8.12 30.81
N LEU A 878 -10.98 -7.63 29.61
CA LEU A 878 -11.18 -6.21 29.24
C LEU A 878 -12.65 -5.81 29.28
N THR A 879 -13.53 -6.66 28.80
CA THR A 879 -14.97 -6.43 28.76
C THR A 879 -15.58 -6.49 30.17
N GLU A 880 -15.13 -7.40 31.01
CA GLU A 880 -15.57 -7.55 32.43
C GLU A 880 -15.29 -6.31 33.27
N THR A 881 -14.23 -5.57 32.95
CA THR A 881 -13.95 -4.28 33.60
C THR A 881 -14.86 -3.13 33.13
N GLY A 882 -15.86 -3.41 32.31
CA GLY A 882 -16.86 -2.47 31.83
C GLY A 882 -16.56 -1.79 30.50
N ASN A 883 -15.40 -2.04 29.92
CA ASN A 883 -15.00 -1.46 28.65
C ASN A 883 -15.77 -2.10 27.46
N SER A 884 -15.73 -1.44 26.33
CA SER A 884 -16.26 -1.96 25.06
C SER A 884 -15.07 -2.46 24.22
N VAL A 885 -15.23 -3.64 23.62
CA VAL A 885 -14.19 -4.24 22.76
C VAL A 885 -14.79 -4.52 21.39
N LEU A 886 -14.27 -3.85 20.35
CA LEU A 886 -14.67 -4.03 18.97
C LEU A 886 -13.53 -4.70 18.21
N VAL A 887 -13.78 -5.85 17.62
CA VAL A 887 -12.77 -6.66 16.93
C VAL A 887 -13.16 -6.86 15.48
N ILE A 888 -12.29 -6.50 14.54
CA ILE A 888 -12.42 -6.96 13.15
C ILE A 888 -11.83 -8.37 13.09
N GLU A 889 -12.62 -9.39 12.72
CA GLU A 889 -12.16 -10.77 12.75
C GLU A 889 -12.77 -11.66 11.67
N HIS A 890 -11.96 -12.67 11.28
CA HIS A 890 -12.36 -13.77 10.41
C HIS A 890 -12.31 -15.12 11.12
N ASN A 891 -11.62 -15.20 12.24
CA ASN A 891 -11.48 -16.42 13.03
C ASN A 891 -12.80 -16.77 13.73
N LEU A 892 -13.38 -17.91 13.34
CA LEU A 892 -14.68 -18.34 13.86
C LEU A 892 -14.67 -18.63 15.37
N ASP A 893 -13.52 -18.97 15.94
CA ASP A 893 -13.39 -19.20 17.39
C ASP A 893 -13.59 -17.92 18.19
N VAL A 894 -13.12 -16.77 17.69
CA VAL A 894 -13.37 -15.45 18.29
C VAL A 894 -14.81 -15.03 18.03
N ILE A 895 -15.32 -15.24 16.80
CA ILE A 895 -16.67 -14.83 16.41
C ILE A 895 -17.71 -15.59 17.24
N LYS A 896 -17.55 -16.90 17.47
CA LYS A 896 -18.52 -17.71 18.25
C LYS A 896 -18.61 -17.32 19.73
N VAL A 897 -17.55 -16.70 20.30
CA VAL A 897 -17.53 -16.25 21.71
C VAL A 897 -17.91 -14.78 21.89
N ALA A 898 -18.08 -14.02 20.81
CA ALA A 898 -18.49 -12.63 20.87
C ALA A 898 -19.93 -12.48 21.43
N ASP A 899 -20.19 -11.35 22.09
CA ASP A 899 -21.56 -11.04 22.58
C ASP A 899 -22.45 -10.51 21.45
N TYR A 900 -21.86 -9.83 20.46
CA TYR A 900 -22.55 -9.23 19.34
C TYR A 900 -21.69 -9.30 18.06
N LEU A 901 -22.35 -9.48 16.92
CA LEU A 901 -21.72 -9.60 15.61
C LEU A 901 -22.37 -8.62 14.62
N ILE A 902 -21.55 -7.95 13.85
CA ILE A 902 -21.92 -7.11 12.71
C ILE A 902 -21.30 -7.73 11.47
N ASP A 903 -22.12 -8.26 10.56
CA ASP A 903 -21.65 -8.92 9.34
C ASP A 903 -21.82 -8.02 8.12
N LEU A 904 -20.70 -7.66 7.49
CA LEU A 904 -20.64 -6.83 6.28
C LEU A 904 -20.50 -7.68 5.02
N GLY A 905 -21.18 -7.27 3.97
CA GLY A 905 -21.13 -7.96 2.69
C GLY A 905 -22.04 -7.32 1.65
N PRO A 906 -22.73 -8.12 0.82
CA PRO A 906 -22.60 -9.61 0.71
C PRO A 906 -21.29 -10.06 0.08
N GLU A 907 -20.68 -9.23 -0.76
CA GLU A 907 -19.42 -9.51 -1.50
C GLU A 907 -18.34 -8.49 -1.15
N GLY A 908 -17.17 -8.61 -1.80
CA GLY A 908 -16.08 -7.62 -1.70
C GLY A 908 -16.19 -6.53 -2.77
N GLY A 909 -15.49 -5.39 -2.55
CA GLY A 909 -15.43 -4.27 -3.48
C GLY A 909 -16.79 -3.58 -3.67
N ASP A 910 -17.11 -3.17 -4.88
CA ASP A 910 -18.35 -2.42 -5.20
C ASP A 910 -19.64 -3.22 -4.96
N LYS A 911 -19.54 -4.56 -4.90
CA LYS A 911 -20.66 -5.46 -4.59
C LYS A 911 -20.84 -5.69 -3.08
N GLY A 912 -19.96 -5.12 -2.26
CA GLY A 912 -20.03 -5.11 -0.80
C GLY A 912 -20.55 -3.81 -0.22
N GLY A 913 -20.15 -3.51 1.02
CA GLY A 913 -20.43 -2.24 1.67
C GLY A 913 -21.81 -2.11 2.29
N GLU A 914 -22.51 -3.22 2.49
CA GLU A 914 -23.83 -3.28 3.15
C GLU A 914 -23.74 -4.10 4.44
N ILE A 915 -24.66 -3.85 5.39
CA ILE A 915 -24.85 -4.75 6.54
C ILE A 915 -25.74 -5.89 6.08
N VAL A 916 -25.22 -7.12 6.15
CA VAL A 916 -25.97 -8.33 5.82
C VAL A 916 -26.89 -8.71 6.97
N CYS A 917 -26.35 -8.72 8.19
CA CYS A 917 -27.08 -8.92 9.43
C CYS A 917 -26.27 -8.43 10.63
N GLU A 918 -26.96 -8.18 11.75
CA GLU A 918 -26.38 -7.82 13.03
C GLU A 918 -27.16 -8.48 14.16
N GLY A 919 -26.52 -8.79 15.27
CA GLY A 919 -27.13 -9.44 16.42
C GLY A 919 -26.18 -10.37 17.15
N THR A 920 -26.71 -11.30 17.93
CA THR A 920 -25.91 -12.36 18.56
C THR A 920 -25.34 -13.33 17.51
N PRO A 921 -24.25 -14.04 17.77
CA PRO A 921 -23.75 -15.08 16.87
C PRO A 921 -24.80 -16.11 16.44
N GLU A 922 -25.75 -16.43 17.33
CA GLU A 922 -26.86 -17.34 17.06
C GLU A 922 -27.84 -16.77 16.04
N GLU A 923 -28.17 -15.46 16.15
CA GLU A 923 -29.04 -14.75 15.21
C GLU A 923 -28.40 -14.64 13.83
N VAL A 924 -27.11 -14.33 13.77
CA VAL A 924 -26.37 -14.26 12.52
C VAL A 924 -26.22 -15.65 11.88
N ALA A 925 -26.05 -16.73 12.66
CA ALA A 925 -26.06 -18.11 12.18
C ALA A 925 -27.40 -18.54 11.55
N ALA A 926 -28.51 -17.92 11.95
CA ALA A 926 -29.83 -18.14 11.37
C ALA A 926 -30.05 -17.33 10.06
N CYS A 927 -29.21 -16.36 9.75
CA CYS A 927 -29.33 -15.52 8.56
C CYS A 927 -28.77 -16.23 7.32
N GLU A 928 -29.61 -16.68 6.41
CA GLU A 928 -29.23 -17.41 5.19
C GLU A 928 -28.35 -16.61 4.24
N LYS A 929 -28.47 -15.26 4.26
CA LYS A 929 -27.67 -14.37 3.40
C LYS A 929 -26.23 -14.17 3.88
N SER A 930 -25.96 -14.51 5.16
CA SER A 930 -24.63 -14.35 5.76
C SER A 930 -23.74 -15.53 5.45
N TYR A 931 -22.65 -15.31 4.73
CA TYR A 931 -21.61 -16.32 4.57
C TYR A 931 -20.96 -16.68 5.92
N THR A 932 -20.66 -15.67 6.75
CA THR A 932 -20.16 -15.90 8.11
C THR A 932 -21.11 -16.75 8.91
N GLY A 933 -22.43 -16.45 8.84
CA GLY A 933 -23.48 -17.23 9.51
C GLY A 933 -23.54 -18.68 9.09
N GLN A 934 -23.37 -18.99 7.81
CA GLN A 934 -23.36 -20.37 7.29
C GLN A 934 -22.24 -21.22 7.90
N PHE A 935 -21.02 -20.66 8.04
CA PHE A 935 -19.89 -21.33 8.68
C PHE A 935 -20.08 -21.42 10.20
N LEU A 936 -20.58 -20.35 10.83
CA LEU A 936 -20.83 -20.28 12.26
C LEU A 936 -21.88 -21.30 12.71
N LYS A 937 -22.93 -21.53 11.92
CA LYS A 937 -23.95 -22.54 12.17
C LYS A 937 -23.38 -23.93 12.43
N LYS A 938 -22.36 -24.34 11.66
CA LYS A 938 -21.67 -25.63 11.83
C LYS A 938 -20.95 -25.69 13.18
N MET A 939 -20.32 -24.59 13.63
CA MET A 939 -19.58 -24.55 14.89
C MET A 939 -20.49 -24.48 16.12
N LEU A 940 -21.67 -23.85 16.00
CA LEU A 940 -22.68 -23.75 17.07
C LEU A 940 -23.47 -25.05 17.23
N GLY A 941 -23.30 -26.05 16.35
CA GLY A 941 -24.01 -27.34 16.43
C GLY A 941 -25.51 -27.24 16.11
N LYS A 942 -25.93 -26.24 15.33
CA LYS A 942 -27.33 -25.97 14.94
C LYS A 942 -27.62 -26.32 13.49
#